data_cd6211dc7cacf202170f416f9634740a
#
_entry.id   cd6211dc7cacf202170f416f9634740a
#
_cell.length_a   1.000
_cell.length_b   1.000
_cell.length_c   1.000
_cell.angle_alpha   90.00
_cell.angle_beta   90.00
_cell.angle_gamma   90.00
#
_symmetry.space_group_name_H-M   'P 1'
#
loop_
_entity.id
_entity.type
_entity.pdbx_description
1 polymer ?
#
loop_
_entity_poly.entity_id
_entity_poly.type
_entity_poly.pdbx_seq_one_letter_code
_entity_poly.pdbx_strand_id
1 'polypeptide(L)'
;MSYKSPGDFTKLGSRKRLAFISVGMAFLFCILLIQFYRIQIVEGEKWSKKARAQHQLTIIEPYKRGTFYSNTTIKEGHLEPNLAFVTDVPRFHLYADMTSLPNSCKEVIADKLSSFLELSKKEKEKLQEQMGKQSKSRRLAAWTTPEKRLEIEGWWAPFARKNKIPRNAVFFIQDFKRSYPYGKMLGQILHTVREQRDPKTHAHIPTGGLELLMDPYLKGKEGKRVLLRSPRNSLDLGTVVSTPEDGADIFLTINHYLQAVCEEEIAKGVTTANAKSGWAIMMDPHTGHILAWAQYPWFEPAQYAKFFNNPSLQKETKLKGITDPFEPGSTMKPITMLICLKANEELIKKGKPPIFSPGEKIATANGYFPGRSKPIHDVKSHAYLNMYMALQKSSNIYMAKMIQRVIETLGDEWYRNCLSEIFCFGKKTGVELSSESSGLLPMPGKKHPNGSMEWSKPTPYSLAFGHNILVNSLQMVKAYSLIANGGYDVQPTLIKKIVKTKEDRTQEVLLDNDTTIPHKDRKPLLSKASLEEVRKGMMYVTKPGGAAAKADIFGYTEAGKTATSEKIINGTYSKKDNISTFIGWSPAYNPKFVLMIVIDEPEWKFIPGVGKNQHGGTCAAPIFREIGKKTLEYLGVAPDDPFGFPQGDPRRDAEKAIWMKEAKALTELYKSWNNN
;
A
#
# COMPACT_ATOMS: atom_id res chain seq x y z
N MET A 1 -86.24 59.96 -71.69
CA MET A 1 -86.18 58.91 -70.70
C MET A 1 -84.83 58.16 -70.82
N SER A 2 -83.93 58.46 -70.00
CA SER A 2 -82.58 57.82 -70.02
C SER A 2 -82.50 56.70 -68.93
N TYR A 3 -82.34 55.50 -69.40
CA TYR A 3 -82.14 54.34 -68.51
C TYR A 3 -80.71 54.37 -67.91
N LYS A 4 -80.61 54.57 -66.60
CA LYS A 4 -79.35 54.29 -65.90
C LYS A 4 -79.25 52.81 -65.63
N SER A 5 -78.18 52.20 -66.09
CA SER A 5 -77.90 50.78 -65.90
C SER A 5 -77.55 50.48 -64.44
N PRO A 6 -77.95 49.31 -63.89
CA PRO A 6 -77.74 48.96 -62.44
C PRO A 6 -76.35 48.43 -62.12
N GLY A 7 -75.32 48.71 -62.97
CA GLY A 7 -74.01 48.02 -62.83
C GLY A 7 -72.93 48.68 -61.91
N ASP A 8 -73.12 49.93 -61.47
CA ASP A 8 -72.01 50.67 -60.82
C ASP A 8 -71.97 50.63 -59.31
N PHE A 9 -73.08 50.23 -58.66
CA PHE A 9 -73.07 50.14 -57.16
C PHE A 9 -72.47 48.86 -56.60
N THR A 10 -72.39 47.77 -57.37
CA THR A 10 -71.85 46.49 -57.00
C THR A 10 -70.32 46.48 -57.07
N LYS A 11 -69.72 47.23 -57.99
CA LYS A 11 -68.25 47.28 -58.16
C LYS A 11 -67.52 48.04 -57.05
N LEU A 12 -68.15 49.09 -56.52
CA LEU A 12 -67.54 49.86 -55.42
C LEU A 12 -67.57 49.08 -54.07
N GLY A 13 -68.65 48.32 -53.85
CA GLY A 13 -68.80 47.48 -52.66
C GLY A 13 -67.82 46.26 -52.62
N SER A 14 -67.60 45.65 -53.79
CA SER A 14 -66.70 44.52 -53.97
C SER A 14 -65.21 44.94 -53.82
N ARG A 15 -64.83 46.10 -54.36
CA ARG A 15 -63.45 46.67 -54.20
C ARG A 15 -63.13 47.01 -52.76
N LYS A 16 -64.08 47.60 -52.02
CA LYS A 16 -63.88 47.86 -50.55
C LYS A 16 -63.78 46.58 -49.76
N ARG A 17 -64.56 45.55 -50.06
CA ARG A 17 -64.48 44.23 -49.47
C ARG A 17 -63.15 43.54 -49.78
N LEU A 18 -62.67 43.60 -51.04
CA LEU A 18 -61.37 43.06 -51.44
C LEU A 18 -60.21 43.78 -50.74
N ALA A 19 -60.26 45.10 -50.63
CA ALA A 19 -59.28 45.91 -49.91
C ALA A 19 -59.28 45.54 -48.44
N PHE A 20 -60.42 45.33 -47.81
CA PHE A 20 -60.49 44.95 -46.38
C PHE A 20 -59.93 43.52 -46.19
N ILE A 21 -60.22 42.60 -47.11
CA ILE A 21 -59.63 41.22 -47.05
C ILE A 21 -58.10 41.27 -47.25
N SER A 22 -57.64 42.12 -48.23
CA SER A 22 -56.18 42.25 -48.45
C SER A 22 -55.47 42.89 -47.28
N VAL A 23 -56.04 43.88 -46.58
CA VAL A 23 -55.48 44.45 -45.35
C VAL A 23 -55.49 43.43 -44.26
N GLY A 24 -56.58 42.65 -44.10
CA GLY A 24 -56.65 41.58 -43.14
C GLY A 24 -55.58 40.46 -43.40
N MET A 25 -55.38 40.08 -44.66
CA MET A 25 -54.32 39.12 -45.03
C MET A 25 -52.93 39.72 -44.80
N ALA A 26 -52.69 41.00 -45.12
CA ALA A 26 -51.43 41.66 -44.88
C ALA A 26 -51.12 41.73 -43.35
N PHE A 27 -52.15 42.02 -42.55
CA PHE A 27 -52.02 42.01 -41.08
C PHE A 27 -51.67 40.61 -40.53
N LEU A 28 -52.35 39.57 -40.98
CA LEU A 28 -52.01 38.19 -40.64
C LEU A 28 -50.59 37.81 -41.08
N PHE A 29 -50.18 38.26 -42.27
CA PHE A 29 -48.82 38.06 -42.75
C PHE A 29 -47.77 38.80 -41.88
N CYS A 30 -48.04 39.99 -41.43
CA CYS A 30 -47.20 40.72 -40.48
C CYS A 30 -47.10 39.99 -39.15
N ILE A 31 -48.19 39.42 -38.61
CA ILE A 31 -48.16 38.61 -37.40
C ILE A 31 -47.28 37.37 -37.63
N LEU A 32 -47.36 36.68 -38.74
CA LEU A 32 -46.51 35.54 -39.07
C LEU A 32 -45.04 35.98 -39.15
N LEU A 33 -44.71 37.10 -39.78
CA LEU A 33 -43.35 37.62 -39.86
C LEU A 33 -42.76 37.93 -38.44
N ILE A 34 -43.59 38.58 -37.61
CA ILE A 34 -43.22 38.86 -36.21
C ILE A 34 -42.98 37.55 -35.46
N GLN A 35 -43.82 36.53 -35.66
CA GLN A 35 -43.69 35.25 -35.00
C GLN A 35 -42.47 34.48 -35.53
N PHE A 36 -42.17 34.53 -36.85
CA PHE A 36 -40.94 33.98 -37.39
C PHE A 36 -39.69 34.66 -36.85
N TYR A 37 -39.71 36.01 -36.79
CA TYR A 37 -38.63 36.78 -36.22
C TYR A 37 -38.41 36.40 -34.75
N ARG A 38 -39.47 36.28 -33.97
CA ARG A 38 -39.40 35.85 -32.58
C ARG A 38 -38.79 34.44 -32.43
N ILE A 39 -39.26 33.48 -33.24
CA ILE A 39 -38.77 32.09 -33.17
C ILE A 39 -37.34 31.96 -33.68
N GLN A 40 -36.99 32.65 -34.80
CA GLN A 40 -35.67 32.49 -35.43
C GLN A 40 -34.58 33.33 -34.78
N ILE A 41 -34.91 34.58 -34.36
CA ILE A 41 -33.91 35.51 -33.83
C ILE A 41 -33.99 35.57 -32.32
N VAL A 42 -35.13 35.91 -31.70
CA VAL A 42 -35.27 36.14 -30.29
C VAL A 42 -35.18 34.84 -29.46
N GLU A 43 -35.86 33.80 -29.95
CA GLU A 43 -35.86 32.46 -29.30
C GLU A 43 -34.97 31.45 -30.04
N GLY A 44 -34.20 31.86 -31.03
CA GLY A 44 -33.41 31.00 -31.91
C GLY A 44 -32.43 30.08 -31.16
N GLU A 45 -31.73 30.65 -30.17
CA GLU A 45 -30.84 29.84 -29.28
C GLU A 45 -31.60 28.76 -28.49
N LYS A 46 -32.77 29.11 -27.93
CA LYS A 46 -33.62 28.20 -27.17
C LYS A 46 -34.09 27.01 -28.02
N TRP A 47 -34.57 27.32 -29.24
CA TRP A 47 -35.03 26.29 -30.18
C TRP A 47 -33.89 25.47 -30.73
N SER A 48 -32.74 26.10 -31.04
CA SER A 48 -31.52 25.41 -31.44
C SER A 48 -31.01 24.44 -30.34
N LYS A 49 -31.01 24.89 -29.09
CA LYS A 49 -30.66 24.02 -27.92
C LYS A 49 -31.65 22.84 -27.81
N LYS A 50 -32.98 23.09 -27.96
CA LYS A 50 -33.97 22.00 -27.97
C LYS A 50 -33.79 21.02 -29.11
N ALA A 51 -33.55 21.51 -30.32
CA ALA A 51 -33.29 20.68 -31.48
C ALA A 51 -32.02 19.85 -31.33
N ARG A 52 -30.93 20.47 -30.86
CA ARG A 52 -29.69 19.76 -30.54
C ARG A 52 -29.91 18.66 -29.46
N ALA A 53 -30.66 18.96 -28.38
CA ALA A 53 -30.98 18.00 -27.35
C ALA A 53 -31.83 16.80 -27.86
N GLN A 54 -32.62 17.00 -28.89
CA GLN A 54 -33.40 15.92 -29.51
C GLN A 54 -32.59 15.07 -30.50
N HIS A 55 -31.61 15.65 -31.17
CA HIS A 55 -30.82 15.01 -32.23
C HIS A 55 -29.39 14.65 -31.86
N GLN A 56 -28.88 15.16 -30.72
CA GLN A 56 -27.53 14.88 -30.24
C GLN A 56 -27.58 14.01 -29.00
N LEU A 57 -26.79 12.95 -28.99
CA LEU A 57 -26.50 12.13 -27.83
C LEU A 57 -25.02 12.35 -27.47
N THR A 58 -24.76 13.00 -26.32
CA THR A 58 -23.39 13.10 -25.82
C THR A 58 -23.04 11.80 -25.08
N ILE A 59 -22.02 11.12 -25.56
CA ILE A 59 -21.43 9.96 -24.89
C ILE A 59 -20.15 10.43 -24.21
N ILE A 60 -20.00 10.07 -22.94
CA ILE A 60 -18.76 10.24 -22.20
C ILE A 60 -17.86 9.06 -22.56
N GLU A 61 -16.67 9.34 -23.05
CA GLU A 61 -15.63 8.34 -23.29
C GLU A 61 -14.77 8.22 -22.02
N PRO A 62 -14.73 7.04 -21.38
CA PRO A 62 -13.99 6.86 -20.15
C PRO A 62 -12.48 6.87 -20.44
N TYR A 63 -11.72 7.44 -19.53
CA TYR A 63 -10.27 7.32 -19.51
C TYR A 63 -9.85 6.00 -18.85
N LYS A 64 -8.67 5.52 -19.16
CA LYS A 64 -8.00 4.43 -18.46
C LYS A 64 -7.27 5.01 -17.24
N ARG A 65 -7.59 4.48 -16.05
CA ARG A 65 -6.89 4.86 -14.82
C ARG A 65 -5.48 4.28 -14.85
N GLY A 66 -4.48 5.05 -14.39
CA GLY A 66 -3.08 4.64 -14.38
C GLY A 66 -2.84 3.28 -13.72
N THR A 67 -1.81 2.61 -14.13
CA THR A 67 -1.41 1.25 -13.72
C THR A 67 -0.37 1.32 -12.61
N PHE A 68 -0.44 0.40 -11.64
CA PHE A 68 0.64 0.16 -10.69
C PHE A 68 1.54 -0.96 -11.19
N TYR A 69 2.82 -0.67 -11.39
CA TYR A 69 3.82 -1.62 -11.85
C TYR A 69 4.79 -2.07 -10.75
N SER A 70 5.25 -3.30 -10.84
CA SER A 70 6.33 -3.87 -10.04
C SER A 70 7.67 -3.24 -10.37
N ASN A 71 8.58 -3.22 -9.38
CA ASN A 71 9.99 -2.91 -9.63
C ASN A 71 10.72 -4.13 -10.23
N THR A 72 10.93 -4.10 -11.53
CA THR A 72 11.60 -5.16 -12.29
C THR A 72 13.08 -4.87 -12.56
N THR A 73 13.64 -3.82 -11.97
CA THR A 73 15.02 -3.39 -12.21
C THR A 73 15.98 -3.65 -11.04
N ILE A 74 15.53 -4.36 -10.00
CA ILE A 74 16.37 -4.65 -8.81
C ILE A 74 17.43 -5.71 -9.05
N LYS A 75 17.27 -6.54 -10.11
CA LYS A 75 18.19 -7.60 -10.46
C LYS A 75 19.17 -7.08 -11.51
N GLU A 76 20.42 -6.93 -11.15
CA GLU A 76 21.47 -6.46 -12.04
C GLU A 76 21.65 -7.40 -13.25
N GLY A 77 21.80 -6.82 -14.43
CA GLY A 77 22.06 -7.56 -15.68
C GLY A 77 20.89 -8.39 -16.21
N HIS A 78 19.69 -8.28 -15.62
CA HIS A 78 18.52 -9.03 -16.06
C HIS A 78 17.28 -8.13 -16.13
N LEU A 79 16.86 -7.81 -17.36
CA LEU A 79 15.64 -7.05 -17.57
C LEU A 79 14.42 -7.97 -17.52
N GLU A 80 13.56 -7.74 -16.57
CA GLU A 80 12.25 -8.39 -16.49
C GLU A 80 11.19 -7.50 -17.16
N PRO A 81 10.14 -8.08 -17.78
CA PRO A 81 9.05 -7.28 -18.33
C PRO A 81 8.29 -6.55 -17.21
N ASN A 82 7.73 -5.38 -17.53
CA ASN A 82 6.89 -4.65 -16.60
C ASN A 82 5.67 -5.49 -16.21
N LEU A 83 5.54 -5.81 -14.93
CA LEU A 83 4.42 -6.57 -14.38
C LEU A 83 3.48 -5.62 -13.64
N ALA A 84 2.20 -5.65 -14.00
CA ALA A 84 1.19 -4.82 -13.40
C ALA A 84 0.56 -5.49 -12.18
N PHE A 85 0.65 -4.87 -11.01
CA PHE A 85 -0.10 -5.28 -9.82
C PHE A 85 -1.58 -4.92 -9.93
N VAL A 86 -1.88 -3.75 -10.50
CA VAL A 86 -3.24 -3.26 -10.70
C VAL A 86 -3.30 -2.52 -12.03
N THR A 87 -4.26 -2.88 -12.87
CA THR A 87 -4.48 -2.22 -14.17
C THR A 87 -5.97 -2.16 -14.49
N ASP A 88 -6.34 -1.32 -15.42
CA ASP A 88 -7.69 -1.28 -15.96
C ASP A 88 -7.84 -2.22 -17.16
N VAL A 89 -8.91 -3.00 -17.15
CA VAL A 89 -9.28 -3.87 -18.26
C VAL A 89 -10.56 -3.38 -18.92
N PRO A 90 -10.65 -3.42 -20.27
CA PRO A 90 -11.86 -2.99 -20.96
C PRO A 90 -13.03 -3.89 -20.63
N ARG A 91 -14.18 -3.28 -20.35
CA ARG A 91 -15.46 -3.92 -20.11
C ARG A 91 -16.55 -3.12 -20.81
N PHE A 92 -17.73 -3.70 -20.92
CA PHE A 92 -18.85 -3.09 -21.61
C PHE A 92 -20.10 -3.13 -20.75
N HIS A 93 -20.84 -2.02 -20.77
CA HIS A 93 -22.17 -1.97 -20.18
C HIS A 93 -23.19 -2.15 -21.31
N LEU A 94 -24.06 -3.16 -21.15
CA LEU A 94 -25.13 -3.44 -22.10
C LEU A 94 -26.33 -2.54 -21.80
N TYR A 95 -26.74 -1.77 -22.79
CA TYR A 95 -27.92 -0.91 -22.75
C TYR A 95 -28.94 -1.32 -23.80
N ALA A 96 -30.20 -0.97 -23.54
CA ALA A 96 -31.24 -1.09 -24.54
C ALA A 96 -32.22 0.10 -24.53
N ASP A 97 -32.71 0.45 -25.71
CA ASP A 97 -33.82 1.37 -25.92
C ASP A 97 -35.14 0.57 -25.82
N MET A 98 -35.76 0.60 -24.64
CA MET A 98 -36.99 -0.12 -24.37
C MET A 98 -38.19 0.38 -25.19
N THR A 99 -38.12 1.61 -25.71
CA THR A 99 -39.18 2.19 -26.52
C THR A 99 -39.18 1.63 -27.97
N SER A 100 -38.02 1.15 -28.42
CA SER A 100 -37.82 0.55 -29.75
C SER A 100 -37.99 -0.98 -29.75
N LEU A 101 -38.16 -1.61 -28.56
CA LEU A 101 -38.33 -3.05 -28.44
C LEU A 101 -39.82 -3.44 -28.35
N PRO A 102 -40.35 -4.24 -29.32
CA PRO A 102 -41.71 -4.78 -29.23
C PRO A 102 -41.90 -5.62 -27.96
N ASN A 103 -43.04 -5.47 -27.28
CA ASN A 103 -43.35 -6.23 -26.05
C ASN A 103 -43.29 -7.75 -26.28
N SER A 104 -43.71 -8.22 -27.46
CA SER A 104 -43.65 -9.64 -27.85
C SER A 104 -42.24 -10.24 -27.91
N CYS A 105 -41.20 -9.39 -28.07
CA CYS A 105 -39.83 -9.85 -28.18
C CYS A 105 -39.06 -9.76 -26.85
N LYS A 106 -39.55 -9.02 -25.84
CA LYS A 106 -38.81 -8.73 -24.60
C LYS A 106 -38.46 -9.97 -23.82
N GLU A 107 -39.39 -10.94 -23.73
CA GLU A 107 -39.15 -12.21 -23.01
C GLU A 107 -38.04 -13.04 -23.68
N VAL A 108 -38.12 -13.19 -25.00
CA VAL A 108 -37.13 -13.93 -25.79
C VAL A 108 -35.75 -13.27 -25.68
N ILE A 109 -35.70 -11.93 -25.68
CA ILE A 109 -34.45 -11.17 -25.51
C ILE A 109 -33.89 -11.39 -24.10
N ALA A 110 -34.75 -11.33 -23.04
CA ALA A 110 -34.36 -11.56 -21.66
C ALA A 110 -33.78 -12.97 -21.45
N ASP A 111 -34.43 -13.98 -22.02
CA ASP A 111 -33.97 -15.37 -21.94
C ASP A 111 -32.62 -15.57 -22.59
N LYS A 112 -32.45 -15.02 -23.79
CA LYS A 112 -31.21 -15.15 -24.53
C LYS A 112 -30.05 -14.39 -23.86
N LEU A 113 -30.30 -13.16 -23.41
CA LEU A 113 -29.31 -12.40 -22.63
C LEU A 113 -28.94 -13.09 -21.32
N SER A 114 -29.92 -13.68 -20.63
CA SER A 114 -29.66 -14.43 -19.41
C SER A 114 -28.76 -15.64 -19.65
N SER A 115 -28.93 -16.32 -20.79
CA SER A 115 -28.08 -17.44 -21.20
C SER A 115 -26.65 -16.99 -21.51
N PHE A 116 -26.45 -15.92 -22.32
CA PHE A 116 -25.12 -15.41 -22.63
C PHE A 116 -24.37 -14.86 -21.40
N LEU A 117 -25.09 -14.22 -20.50
CA LEU A 117 -24.53 -13.61 -19.30
C LEU A 117 -24.47 -14.59 -18.10
N GLU A 118 -24.95 -15.83 -18.29
CA GLU A 118 -24.93 -16.89 -17.25
C GLU A 118 -25.62 -16.43 -15.93
N LEU A 119 -26.75 -15.71 -16.07
CA LEU A 119 -27.44 -15.11 -14.94
C LEU A 119 -28.15 -16.17 -14.08
N SER A 120 -28.07 -16.00 -12.76
CA SER A 120 -28.91 -16.75 -11.83
C SER A 120 -30.40 -16.44 -12.02
N LYS A 121 -31.28 -17.30 -11.50
CA LYS A 121 -32.73 -17.11 -11.59
C LYS A 121 -33.17 -15.72 -11.07
N LYS A 122 -32.65 -15.30 -9.94
CA LYS A 122 -32.94 -13.99 -9.34
C LYS A 122 -32.46 -12.80 -10.22
N GLU A 123 -31.32 -12.94 -10.86
CA GLU A 123 -30.78 -11.91 -11.76
C GLU A 123 -31.58 -11.86 -13.06
N LYS A 124 -32.05 -13.01 -13.56
CA LYS A 124 -32.95 -13.08 -14.71
C LYS A 124 -34.29 -12.37 -14.42
N GLU A 125 -34.90 -12.62 -13.26
CA GLU A 125 -36.15 -11.95 -12.82
C GLU A 125 -35.92 -10.41 -12.78
N LYS A 126 -34.80 -9.97 -12.23
CA LYS A 126 -34.43 -8.55 -12.20
C LYS A 126 -34.22 -7.97 -13.60
N LEU A 127 -33.62 -8.71 -14.52
CA LEU A 127 -33.45 -8.30 -15.91
C LEU A 127 -34.83 -8.13 -16.59
N GLN A 128 -35.76 -9.07 -16.40
CA GLN A 128 -37.12 -8.99 -16.91
C GLN A 128 -37.88 -7.77 -16.37
N GLU A 129 -37.77 -7.50 -15.07
CA GLU A 129 -38.31 -6.28 -14.44
C GLU A 129 -37.75 -5.01 -15.10
N GLN A 130 -36.43 -4.95 -15.31
CA GLN A 130 -35.79 -3.80 -15.96
C GLN A 130 -36.30 -3.61 -17.42
N MET A 131 -36.52 -4.68 -18.14
CA MET A 131 -37.04 -4.64 -19.51
C MET A 131 -38.52 -4.22 -19.60
N GLY A 132 -39.27 -4.29 -18.49
CA GLY A 132 -40.64 -3.76 -18.40
C GLY A 132 -40.71 -2.22 -18.30
N LYS A 133 -39.62 -1.56 -17.88
CA LYS A 133 -39.59 -0.11 -17.63
C LYS A 133 -39.31 0.66 -18.92
N GLN A 134 -40.13 1.67 -19.26
CA GLN A 134 -39.93 2.53 -20.43
C GLN A 134 -38.68 3.42 -20.26
N SER A 135 -37.76 3.34 -21.18
CA SER A 135 -36.52 4.14 -21.20
C SER A 135 -35.84 4.04 -22.54
N LYS A 136 -35.28 5.13 -23.06
CA LYS A 136 -34.47 5.13 -24.26
C LYS A 136 -33.03 4.63 -24.07
N SER A 137 -32.59 4.50 -22.79
CA SER A 137 -31.25 4.03 -22.45
C SER A 137 -31.28 3.35 -21.09
N ARG A 138 -31.71 2.08 -21.08
CA ARG A 138 -31.77 1.25 -19.87
C ARG A 138 -30.55 0.34 -19.81
N ARG A 139 -29.76 0.42 -18.75
CA ARG A 139 -28.67 -0.53 -18.52
C ARG A 139 -29.24 -1.90 -18.12
N LEU A 140 -28.99 -2.91 -18.92
CA LEU A 140 -29.43 -4.30 -18.70
C LEU A 140 -28.37 -5.13 -17.97
N ALA A 141 -27.10 -4.94 -18.35
CA ALA A 141 -25.98 -5.60 -17.69
C ALA A 141 -24.80 -4.65 -17.55
N ALA A 142 -23.99 -4.89 -16.52
CA ALA A 142 -22.76 -4.17 -16.28
C ALA A 142 -21.55 -5.12 -16.40
N TRP A 143 -20.40 -4.55 -16.78
CA TRP A 143 -19.10 -5.23 -16.75
C TRP A 143 -19.00 -6.47 -17.67
N THR A 144 -19.74 -6.48 -18.79
CA THR A 144 -19.69 -7.54 -19.82
C THR A 144 -18.29 -7.61 -20.42
N THR A 145 -17.77 -8.83 -20.60
CA THR A 145 -16.46 -9.05 -21.21
C THR A 145 -16.50 -8.82 -22.73
N PRO A 146 -15.34 -8.57 -23.38
CA PRO A 146 -15.28 -8.43 -24.83
C PRO A 146 -15.83 -9.64 -25.58
N GLU A 147 -15.58 -10.85 -25.09
CA GLU A 147 -16.03 -12.12 -25.69
C GLU A 147 -17.55 -12.23 -25.65
N LYS A 148 -18.18 -12.03 -24.49
CA LYS A 148 -19.64 -12.04 -24.32
C LYS A 148 -20.32 -10.92 -25.12
N ARG A 149 -19.67 -9.76 -25.23
CA ARG A 149 -20.14 -8.70 -26.13
C ARG A 149 -20.25 -9.18 -27.59
N LEU A 150 -19.19 -9.80 -28.11
CA LEU A 150 -19.16 -10.30 -29.48
C LEU A 150 -20.24 -11.38 -29.71
N GLU A 151 -20.45 -12.28 -28.75
CA GLU A 151 -21.51 -13.31 -28.80
C GLU A 151 -22.90 -12.66 -28.88
N ILE A 152 -23.16 -11.66 -28.02
CA ILE A 152 -24.45 -10.96 -28.00
C ILE A 152 -24.66 -10.17 -29.29
N GLU A 153 -23.65 -9.44 -29.78
CA GLU A 153 -23.74 -8.69 -31.04
C GLU A 153 -23.98 -9.61 -32.26
N GLY A 154 -23.31 -10.78 -32.27
CA GLY A 154 -23.48 -11.80 -33.30
C GLY A 154 -24.90 -12.35 -33.37
N TRP A 155 -25.51 -12.63 -32.19
CA TRP A 155 -26.89 -13.06 -32.12
C TRP A 155 -27.88 -11.92 -32.39
N TRP A 156 -27.62 -10.72 -31.86
CA TRP A 156 -28.54 -9.59 -31.94
C TRP A 156 -28.78 -9.11 -33.38
N ALA A 157 -27.76 -9.01 -34.19
CA ALA A 157 -27.86 -8.44 -35.54
C ALA A 157 -28.86 -9.19 -36.45
N PRO A 158 -28.82 -10.54 -36.59
CA PRO A 158 -29.84 -11.29 -37.36
C PRO A 158 -31.21 -11.30 -36.67
N PHE A 159 -31.31 -11.37 -35.35
CA PHE A 159 -32.55 -11.30 -34.60
C PHE A 159 -33.31 -9.98 -34.79
N ALA A 160 -32.60 -8.86 -34.69
CA ALA A 160 -33.15 -7.52 -34.91
C ALA A 160 -33.68 -7.35 -36.35
N ARG A 161 -32.92 -7.83 -37.36
CA ARG A 161 -33.34 -7.81 -38.77
C ARG A 161 -34.62 -8.60 -39.00
N LYS A 162 -34.71 -9.83 -38.48
CA LYS A 162 -35.88 -10.71 -38.61
C LYS A 162 -37.15 -10.07 -38.02
N ASN A 163 -37.02 -9.41 -36.86
CA ASN A 163 -38.13 -8.82 -36.12
C ASN A 163 -38.39 -7.34 -36.45
N LYS A 164 -37.69 -6.77 -37.44
CA LYS A 164 -37.79 -5.36 -37.85
C LYS A 164 -37.50 -4.37 -36.71
N ILE A 165 -36.60 -4.76 -35.80
CA ILE A 165 -36.14 -3.94 -34.69
C ILE A 165 -34.92 -3.13 -35.15
N PRO A 166 -34.77 -1.84 -34.76
CA PRO A 166 -33.57 -1.09 -35.05
C PRO A 166 -32.33 -1.78 -34.44
N ARG A 167 -31.26 -1.95 -35.24
CA ARG A 167 -30.05 -2.66 -34.76
C ARG A 167 -29.43 -2.02 -33.52
N ASN A 168 -29.53 -0.70 -33.39
CA ASN A 168 -29.06 0.08 -32.26
C ASN A 168 -30.04 0.13 -31.08
N ALA A 169 -31.13 -0.61 -31.08
CA ALA A 169 -32.00 -0.75 -29.91
C ALA A 169 -31.31 -1.48 -28.75
N VAL A 170 -30.28 -2.30 -29.04
CA VAL A 170 -29.37 -2.86 -28.06
C VAL A 170 -27.96 -2.40 -28.42
N PHE A 171 -27.25 -1.81 -27.46
CA PHE A 171 -25.93 -1.23 -27.69
C PHE A 171 -25.04 -1.37 -26.49
N PHE A 172 -23.71 -1.29 -26.69
CA PHE A 172 -22.71 -1.38 -25.67
C PHE A 172 -22.00 -0.04 -25.50
N ILE A 173 -21.77 0.33 -24.24
CA ILE A 173 -20.91 1.45 -23.86
C ILE A 173 -19.66 0.85 -23.21
N GLN A 174 -18.49 1.19 -23.75
CA GLN A 174 -17.22 0.78 -23.19
C GLN A 174 -16.95 1.51 -21.87
N ASP A 175 -16.38 0.80 -20.93
CA ASP A 175 -15.85 1.33 -19.68
C ASP A 175 -14.62 0.50 -19.27
N PHE A 176 -13.92 0.94 -18.22
CA PHE A 176 -12.76 0.24 -17.67
C PHE A 176 -13.07 -0.25 -16.26
N LYS A 177 -12.77 -1.53 -16.01
CA LYS A 177 -12.88 -2.14 -14.67
C LYS A 177 -11.49 -2.36 -14.11
N ARG A 178 -11.29 -1.93 -12.86
CA ARG A 178 -10.05 -2.17 -12.12
C ARG A 178 -9.82 -3.66 -11.95
N SER A 179 -8.63 -4.14 -12.29
CA SER A 179 -8.24 -5.55 -12.26
C SER A 179 -6.99 -5.75 -11.41
N TYR A 180 -6.96 -6.85 -10.68
CA TYR A 180 -5.90 -7.26 -9.77
C TYR A 180 -5.37 -8.63 -10.22
N PRO A 181 -4.41 -8.69 -11.17
CA PRO A 181 -3.93 -9.95 -11.76
C PRO A 181 -3.39 -10.95 -10.71
N TYR A 182 -2.84 -10.44 -9.60
CA TYR A 182 -2.29 -11.24 -8.51
C TYR A 182 -3.24 -11.36 -7.30
N GLY A 183 -4.52 -11.06 -7.48
CA GLY A 183 -5.57 -11.23 -6.47
C GLY A 183 -5.34 -10.42 -5.20
N LYS A 184 -4.96 -11.11 -4.12
CA LYS A 184 -4.76 -10.54 -2.78
C LYS A 184 -3.42 -9.80 -2.59
N MET A 185 -2.48 -9.95 -3.52
CA MET A 185 -1.13 -9.39 -3.39
C MET A 185 -1.18 -7.87 -3.20
N LEU A 186 -0.46 -7.37 -2.18
CA LEU A 186 -0.41 -5.96 -1.79
C LEU A 186 -1.79 -5.33 -1.42
N GLY A 187 -2.79 -6.15 -1.10
CA GLY A 187 -4.15 -5.65 -0.90
C GLY A 187 -4.25 -4.50 0.11
N GLN A 188 -3.61 -4.61 1.27
CA GLN A 188 -3.62 -3.58 2.32
C GLN A 188 -2.86 -2.30 1.94
N ILE A 189 -1.94 -2.37 0.99
CA ILE A 189 -1.14 -1.21 0.52
C ILE A 189 -1.87 -0.49 -0.61
N LEU A 190 -2.34 -1.24 -1.60
CA LEU A 190 -2.96 -0.67 -2.79
C LEU A 190 -4.40 -0.25 -2.52
N HIS A 191 -5.17 -1.08 -1.80
CA HIS A 191 -6.62 -0.99 -1.73
C HIS A 191 -7.27 -1.10 -3.12
N THR A 192 -8.44 -0.44 -3.32
CA THR A 192 -9.22 -0.53 -4.56
C THR A 192 -10.04 0.73 -4.81
N VAL A 193 -10.76 0.75 -5.93
CA VAL A 193 -11.83 1.70 -6.22
C VAL A 193 -13.18 1.00 -6.12
N ARG A 194 -14.23 1.71 -5.74
CA ARG A 194 -15.60 1.18 -5.71
C ARG A 194 -16.06 0.88 -7.14
N GLU A 195 -16.88 -0.16 -7.29
CA GLU A 195 -17.52 -0.46 -8.58
C GLU A 195 -18.49 0.64 -9.04
N GLN A 196 -19.11 1.32 -8.07
CA GLN A 196 -19.99 2.46 -8.35
C GLN A 196 -19.15 3.73 -8.41
N ARG A 197 -19.28 4.46 -9.50
CA ARG A 197 -18.69 5.79 -9.64
C ARG A 197 -19.51 6.83 -8.92
N ASP A 198 -18.90 7.97 -8.63
CA ASP A 198 -19.61 9.13 -8.08
C ASP A 198 -20.74 9.55 -9.03
N PRO A 199 -21.98 9.69 -8.55
CA PRO A 199 -23.13 9.97 -9.42
C PRO A 199 -23.11 11.36 -10.05
N LYS A 200 -22.35 12.32 -9.47
CA LYS A 200 -22.26 13.69 -9.99
C LYS A 200 -21.06 13.90 -10.90
N THR A 201 -19.92 13.36 -10.52
CA THR A 201 -18.65 13.59 -11.22
C THR A 201 -18.24 12.44 -12.12
N HIS A 202 -18.93 11.29 -12.04
CA HIS A 202 -18.59 10.03 -12.71
C HIS A 202 -17.17 9.50 -12.41
N ALA A 203 -16.47 10.12 -11.44
CA ALA A 203 -15.13 9.74 -11.05
C ALA A 203 -15.12 8.42 -10.28
N HIS A 204 -14.00 7.72 -10.35
CA HIS A 204 -13.73 6.58 -9.46
C HIS A 204 -13.67 7.02 -7.99
N ILE A 205 -14.16 6.19 -7.08
CA ILE A 205 -14.12 6.42 -5.63
C ILE A 205 -13.12 5.46 -5.01
N PRO A 206 -11.88 5.91 -4.74
CA PRO A 206 -10.88 5.05 -4.08
C PRO A 206 -11.30 4.74 -2.63
N THR A 207 -10.93 3.55 -2.15
CA THR A 207 -11.31 3.07 -0.80
C THR A 207 -10.23 3.30 0.25
N GLY A 208 -9.00 3.55 -0.15
CA GLY A 208 -7.85 3.75 0.74
C GLY A 208 -6.51 3.46 0.06
N GLY A 209 -5.45 3.33 0.86
CA GLY A 209 -4.11 2.97 0.41
C GLY A 209 -3.55 3.88 -0.69
N LEU A 210 -2.71 3.31 -1.54
CA LEU A 210 -2.11 4.05 -2.66
C LEU A 210 -3.14 4.44 -3.73
N GLU A 211 -4.23 3.69 -3.89
CA GLU A 211 -5.32 4.10 -4.79
C GLU A 211 -5.91 5.46 -4.42
N LEU A 212 -6.03 5.75 -3.13
CA LEU A 212 -6.53 7.04 -2.64
C LEU A 212 -5.47 8.14 -2.70
N LEU A 213 -4.26 7.85 -2.22
CA LEU A 213 -3.21 8.87 -2.13
C LEU A 213 -2.66 9.28 -3.50
N MET A 214 -2.61 8.33 -4.43
CA MET A 214 -2.13 8.55 -5.79
C MET A 214 -3.27 8.90 -6.76
N ASP A 215 -4.52 9.08 -6.28
CA ASP A 215 -5.66 9.42 -7.12
C ASP A 215 -5.42 10.63 -8.04
N PRO A 216 -4.75 11.72 -7.58
CA PRO A 216 -4.45 12.86 -8.44
C PRO A 216 -3.62 12.53 -9.69
N TYR A 217 -2.77 11.50 -9.61
CA TYR A 217 -1.96 11.02 -10.73
C TYR A 217 -2.65 9.93 -11.55
N LEU A 218 -3.30 8.99 -10.85
CA LEU A 218 -3.98 7.84 -11.47
C LEU A 218 -5.21 8.24 -12.28
N LYS A 219 -5.88 9.31 -11.88
CA LYS A 219 -7.07 9.82 -12.54
C LYS A 219 -6.72 10.50 -13.84
N GLY A 220 -7.42 10.10 -14.92
CA GLY A 220 -7.39 10.75 -16.22
C GLY A 220 -8.49 11.81 -16.38
N LYS A 221 -8.70 12.24 -17.62
CA LYS A 221 -9.80 13.12 -18.01
C LYS A 221 -10.72 12.41 -18.99
N GLU A 222 -12.02 12.51 -18.76
CA GLU A 222 -13.03 11.95 -19.67
C GLU A 222 -13.06 12.66 -21.01
N GLY A 223 -13.17 11.88 -22.07
CA GLY A 223 -13.48 12.38 -23.40
C GLY A 223 -14.97 12.60 -23.59
N LYS A 224 -15.32 13.34 -24.62
CA LYS A 224 -16.71 13.59 -25.02
C LYS A 224 -16.87 13.38 -26.52
N ARG A 225 -17.85 12.58 -26.88
CA ARG A 225 -18.27 12.37 -28.28
C ARG A 225 -19.73 12.70 -28.43
N VAL A 226 -20.07 13.47 -29.44
CA VAL A 226 -21.44 13.80 -29.76
C VAL A 226 -21.86 12.96 -30.96
N LEU A 227 -22.80 12.06 -30.75
CA LEU A 227 -23.45 11.29 -31.80
C LEU A 227 -24.67 12.02 -32.33
N LEU A 228 -24.82 12.09 -33.64
CA LEU A 228 -26.02 12.62 -34.30
C LEU A 228 -27.03 11.49 -34.54
N ARG A 229 -28.26 11.65 -34.05
CA ARG A 229 -29.37 10.77 -34.39
C ARG A 229 -29.91 11.15 -35.78
N SER A 230 -29.70 10.30 -36.74
CA SER A 230 -30.40 10.41 -38.04
C SER A 230 -31.90 10.18 -37.85
N PRO A 231 -32.78 10.84 -38.66
CA PRO A 231 -34.22 10.56 -38.67
C PRO A 231 -34.57 9.09 -38.92
N ARG A 232 -33.66 8.32 -39.54
CA ARG A 232 -33.81 6.88 -39.81
C ARG A 232 -33.16 6.00 -38.72
N ASN A 233 -32.88 6.55 -37.51
CA ASN A 233 -32.31 5.83 -36.37
C ASN A 233 -30.92 5.18 -36.55
N SER A 234 -30.16 5.53 -37.56
CA SER A 234 -28.75 5.17 -37.61
C SER A 234 -27.96 6.17 -36.76
N LEU A 235 -27.22 5.67 -35.76
CA LEU A 235 -26.21 6.45 -35.05
C LEU A 235 -25.03 6.63 -36.01
N ASP A 236 -24.80 7.86 -36.44
CA ASP A 236 -23.62 8.23 -37.23
C ASP A 236 -22.38 8.24 -36.33
N LEU A 237 -21.18 8.07 -36.91
CA LEU A 237 -19.89 7.94 -36.20
C LEU A 237 -19.55 9.10 -35.22
N GLY A 238 -20.34 10.17 -35.23
CA GLY A 238 -20.30 11.29 -34.31
C GLY A 238 -19.01 12.12 -34.38
N THR A 239 -19.12 13.34 -33.92
CA THR A 239 -17.96 14.25 -33.81
C THR A 239 -17.32 14.09 -32.44
N VAL A 240 -16.00 13.80 -32.42
CA VAL A 240 -15.19 13.84 -31.19
C VAL A 240 -15.10 15.30 -30.75
N VAL A 241 -15.54 15.59 -29.52
CA VAL A 241 -15.46 16.94 -28.92
C VAL A 241 -14.16 17.06 -28.14
N SER A 242 -13.82 16.00 -27.39
CA SER A 242 -12.54 15.88 -26.67
C SER A 242 -12.16 14.40 -26.57
N THR A 243 -10.89 14.10 -26.79
CA THR A 243 -10.30 12.76 -26.54
C THR A 243 -10.16 12.52 -25.04
N PRO A 244 -10.32 11.29 -24.54
CA PRO A 244 -10.00 10.96 -23.15
C PRO A 244 -8.47 11.03 -22.96
N GLU A 245 -8.05 11.59 -21.83
CA GLU A 245 -6.65 11.54 -21.38
C GLU A 245 -6.50 10.48 -20.29
N ASP A 246 -5.65 9.50 -20.50
CA ASP A 246 -5.39 8.45 -19.52
C ASP A 246 -4.63 8.99 -18.29
N GLY A 247 -4.75 8.30 -17.15
CA GLY A 247 -4.00 8.61 -15.95
C GLY A 247 -2.51 8.27 -16.09
N ALA A 248 -1.70 8.74 -15.15
CA ALA A 248 -0.27 8.43 -15.10
C ALA A 248 -0.03 7.06 -14.46
N ASP A 249 0.92 6.31 -15.01
CA ASP A 249 1.36 5.03 -14.49
C ASP A 249 2.34 5.21 -13.33
N ILE A 250 2.22 4.35 -12.33
CA ILE A 250 3.03 4.40 -11.10
C ILE A 250 3.89 3.14 -11.02
N PHE A 251 5.18 3.33 -11.00
CA PHE A 251 6.15 2.27 -10.76
C PHE A 251 6.46 2.24 -9.27
N LEU A 252 6.13 1.13 -8.61
CA LEU A 252 6.41 0.92 -7.20
C LEU A 252 7.88 0.55 -6.99
N THR A 253 8.36 0.70 -5.75
CA THR A 253 9.65 0.15 -5.32
C THR A 253 9.55 -1.35 -5.05
N ILE A 254 8.34 -1.88 -4.83
CA ILE A 254 8.07 -3.28 -4.53
C ILE A 254 8.32 -4.16 -5.75
N ASN A 255 9.06 -5.25 -5.51
CA ASN A 255 9.27 -6.31 -6.49
C ASN A 255 8.25 -7.44 -6.28
N HIS A 256 7.61 -7.89 -7.36
CA HIS A 256 6.56 -8.91 -7.33
C HIS A 256 7.03 -10.27 -6.78
N TYR A 257 8.26 -10.70 -7.10
CA TYR A 257 8.81 -11.97 -6.61
C TYR A 257 9.10 -11.91 -5.11
N LEU A 258 9.78 -10.86 -4.65
CA LEU A 258 10.07 -10.67 -3.23
C LEU A 258 8.79 -10.52 -2.41
N GLN A 259 7.79 -9.85 -2.97
CA GLN A 259 6.47 -9.72 -2.35
C GLN A 259 5.78 -11.09 -2.21
N ALA A 260 5.79 -11.91 -3.27
CA ALA A 260 5.22 -13.25 -3.24
C ALA A 260 5.90 -14.15 -2.20
N VAL A 261 7.23 -14.12 -2.15
CA VAL A 261 8.01 -14.85 -1.14
C VAL A 261 7.65 -14.41 0.28
N CYS A 262 7.57 -13.11 0.52
CA CYS A 262 7.20 -12.59 1.85
C CYS A 262 5.77 -12.98 2.23
N GLU A 263 4.80 -12.91 1.32
CA GLU A 263 3.41 -13.29 1.59
C GLU A 263 3.27 -14.79 1.91
N GLU A 264 3.96 -15.64 1.14
CA GLU A 264 3.97 -17.09 1.36
C GLU A 264 4.55 -17.44 2.73
N GLU A 265 5.75 -16.95 3.03
CA GLU A 265 6.45 -17.31 4.26
C GLU A 265 5.79 -16.72 5.52
N ILE A 266 5.21 -15.52 5.43
CA ILE A 266 4.43 -14.94 6.55
C ILE A 266 3.16 -15.75 6.79
N ALA A 267 2.41 -16.11 5.75
CA ALA A 267 1.21 -16.92 5.91
C ALA A 267 1.51 -18.29 6.53
N LYS A 268 2.56 -18.95 6.06
CA LYS A 268 3.06 -20.22 6.59
C LYS A 268 3.49 -20.06 8.06
N GLY A 269 4.23 -19.00 8.37
CA GLY A 269 4.70 -18.72 9.72
C GLY A 269 3.57 -18.47 10.70
N VAL A 270 2.60 -17.65 10.35
CA VAL A 270 1.39 -17.38 11.17
C VAL A 270 0.59 -18.65 11.41
N THR A 271 0.38 -19.44 10.37
CA THR A 271 -0.35 -20.71 10.48
C THR A 271 0.40 -21.72 11.36
N THR A 272 1.72 -21.87 11.18
CA THR A 272 2.56 -22.78 11.97
C THR A 272 2.62 -22.35 13.46
N ALA A 273 2.67 -21.05 13.71
CA ALA A 273 2.69 -20.50 15.06
C ALA A 273 1.31 -20.46 15.72
N ASN A 274 0.24 -20.83 14.98
CA ASN A 274 -1.16 -20.63 15.38
C ASN A 274 -1.37 -19.20 15.93
N ALA A 275 -0.83 -18.21 15.20
CA ALA A 275 -0.84 -16.81 15.60
C ALA A 275 -2.05 -16.09 15.02
N LYS A 276 -2.41 -14.95 15.62
CA LYS A 276 -3.52 -14.12 15.16
C LYS A 276 -3.25 -13.41 13.84
N SER A 277 -2.01 -12.95 13.66
CA SER A 277 -1.56 -12.27 12.45
C SER A 277 -0.04 -12.21 12.39
N GLY A 278 0.50 -11.79 11.24
CA GLY A 278 1.92 -11.49 11.08
C GLY A 278 2.18 -10.62 9.88
N TRP A 279 3.34 -9.97 9.87
CA TRP A 279 3.76 -9.15 8.73
C TRP A 279 5.27 -9.14 8.58
N ALA A 280 5.70 -8.84 7.34
CA ALA A 280 7.10 -8.64 6.97
C ALA A 280 7.25 -7.33 6.22
N ILE A 281 8.31 -6.58 6.52
CA ILE A 281 8.73 -5.38 5.79
C ILE A 281 10.17 -5.56 5.38
N MET A 282 10.43 -5.51 4.07
CA MET A 282 11.76 -5.57 3.48
C MET A 282 12.08 -4.24 2.82
N MET A 283 13.22 -3.65 3.15
CA MET A 283 13.66 -2.36 2.60
C MET A 283 15.13 -2.44 2.18
N ASP A 284 15.46 -1.83 1.06
CA ASP A 284 16.85 -1.57 0.68
C ASP A 284 17.42 -0.48 1.61
N PRO A 285 18.47 -0.78 2.39
CA PRO A 285 19.01 0.16 3.35
C PRO A 285 19.72 1.36 2.71
N HIS A 286 20.12 1.27 1.46
CA HIS A 286 20.84 2.33 0.76
C HIS A 286 19.93 3.37 0.12
N THR A 287 18.79 2.93 -0.41
CA THR A 287 17.85 3.79 -1.14
C THR A 287 16.62 4.18 -0.32
N GLY A 288 16.24 3.38 0.67
CA GLY A 288 14.96 3.50 1.36
C GLY A 288 13.79 2.88 0.59
N HIS A 289 14.04 2.24 -0.54
CA HIS A 289 13.02 1.55 -1.33
C HIS A 289 12.45 0.36 -0.56
N ILE A 290 11.14 0.35 -0.37
CA ILE A 290 10.44 -0.81 0.21
C ILE A 290 10.33 -1.88 -0.88
N LEU A 291 11.08 -2.97 -0.72
CA LEU A 291 11.19 -4.05 -1.70
C LEU A 291 10.02 -5.04 -1.63
N ALA A 292 9.50 -5.25 -0.42
CA ALA A 292 8.32 -6.08 -0.16
C ALA A 292 7.66 -5.67 1.16
N TRP A 293 6.34 -5.81 1.22
CA TRP A 293 5.58 -5.60 2.45
C TRP A 293 4.38 -6.54 2.49
N ALA A 294 4.51 -7.62 3.19
CA ALA A 294 3.50 -8.66 3.32
C ALA A 294 2.80 -8.62 4.67
N GLN A 295 1.53 -8.99 4.71
CA GLN A 295 0.74 -9.15 5.92
C GLN A 295 -0.24 -10.33 5.78
N TYR A 296 -0.45 -11.07 6.85
CA TYR A 296 -1.47 -12.11 6.94
C TYR A 296 -2.25 -11.96 8.27
N PRO A 297 -3.60 -12.10 8.29
CA PRO A 297 -4.50 -12.34 7.16
C PRO A 297 -4.48 -11.22 6.12
N TRP A 298 -4.76 -11.57 4.87
CA TRP A 298 -4.75 -10.62 3.76
C TRP A 298 -6.11 -9.99 3.49
N PHE A 299 -6.08 -8.86 2.81
CA PHE A 299 -7.22 -8.17 2.25
C PHE A 299 -7.22 -8.37 0.73
N GLU A 300 -8.36 -8.83 0.17
CA GLU A 300 -8.52 -9.01 -1.27
C GLU A 300 -9.27 -7.83 -1.88
N PRO A 301 -8.59 -6.94 -2.64
CA PRO A 301 -9.18 -5.74 -3.20
C PRO A 301 -10.41 -5.97 -4.08
N ALA A 302 -10.41 -7.04 -4.88
CA ALA A 302 -11.54 -7.40 -5.74
C ALA A 302 -12.81 -7.75 -4.94
N GLN A 303 -12.68 -8.17 -3.67
CA GLN A 303 -13.78 -8.52 -2.78
C GLN A 303 -14.00 -7.48 -1.68
N TYR A 304 -13.62 -6.22 -1.90
CA TYR A 304 -13.64 -5.17 -0.87
C TYR A 304 -14.96 -5.08 -0.10
N ALA A 305 -16.09 -5.25 -0.77
CA ALA A 305 -17.41 -5.19 -0.14
C ALA A 305 -17.60 -6.22 0.99
N LYS A 306 -17.01 -7.42 0.85
CA LYS A 306 -17.02 -8.46 1.90
C LYS A 306 -16.30 -7.98 3.16
N PHE A 307 -15.19 -7.27 3.01
CA PHE A 307 -14.39 -6.78 4.13
C PHE A 307 -15.00 -5.54 4.77
N PHE A 308 -15.44 -4.56 3.97
CA PHE A 308 -16.00 -3.31 4.49
C PHE A 308 -17.38 -3.45 5.10
N ASN A 309 -18.20 -4.42 4.64
CA ASN A 309 -19.54 -4.69 5.17
C ASN A 309 -19.53 -5.66 6.35
N ASN A 310 -18.38 -6.21 6.73
CA ASN A 310 -18.25 -7.12 7.87
C ASN A 310 -17.28 -6.54 8.93
N PRO A 311 -17.79 -6.06 10.09
CA PRO A 311 -16.95 -5.48 11.14
C PRO A 311 -15.80 -6.39 11.62
N SER A 312 -15.99 -7.71 11.61
CA SER A 312 -14.93 -8.65 12.02
C SER A 312 -13.79 -8.75 11.03
N LEU A 313 -14.02 -8.49 9.74
CA LEU A 313 -13.03 -8.51 8.67
C LEU A 313 -12.43 -7.11 8.38
N GLN A 314 -13.10 -6.04 8.81
CA GLN A 314 -12.64 -4.67 8.54
C GLN A 314 -11.24 -4.39 9.08
N LYS A 315 -10.87 -5.02 10.20
CA LYS A 315 -9.51 -4.92 10.77
C LYS A 315 -8.42 -5.46 9.83
N GLU A 316 -8.75 -6.38 8.92
CA GLU A 316 -7.79 -6.96 7.98
C GLU A 316 -7.47 -6.03 6.80
N THR A 317 -8.25 -4.95 6.62
CA THR A 317 -7.95 -3.91 5.63
C THR A 317 -6.85 -2.95 6.09
N LYS A 318 -6.51 -2.94 7.39
CA LYS A 318 -5.48 -2.06 7.96
C LYS A 318 -4.08 -2.62 7.71
N LEU A 319 -3.14 -1.74 7.40
CA LEU A 319 -1.73 -2.10 7.28
C LEU A 319 -1.05 -2.00 8.65
N LYS A 320 -1.06 -3.12 9.40
CA LYS A 320 -0.63 -3.18 10.81
C LYS A 320 0.80 -2.70 11.04
N GLY A 321 1.69 -2.92 10.07
CA GLY A 321 3.08 -2.48 10.17
C GLY A 321 3.29 -0.99 10.43
N ILE A 322 2.29 -0.14 10.14
CA ILE A 322 2.32 1.31 10.45
C ILE A 322 1.18 1.79 11.32
N THR A 323 0.05 1.05 11.39
CA THR A 323 -1.12 1.48 12.16
C THR A 323 -1.09 1.04 13.62
N ASP A 324 -0.42 -0.09 13.90
CA ASP A 324 -0.44 -0.76 15.20
C ASP A 324 0.94 -0.66 15.87
N PRO A 325 1.21 0.44 16.61
CA PRO A 325 2.49 0.61 17.31
C PRO A 325 2.58 -0.33 18.51
N PHE A 326 3.79 -0.80 18.77
CA PHE A 326 4.09 -1.76 19.84
C PHE A 326 5.41 -1.42 20.53
N GLU A 327 5.66 -2.00 21.70
CA GLU A 327 6.95 -1.91 22.37
C GLU A 327 7.99 -2.75 21.63
N PRO A 328 9.10 -2.15 21.12
CA PRO A 328 10.10 -2.88 20.32
C PRO A 328 10.86 -3.94 21.11
N GLY A 329 10.84 -3.85 22.45
CA GLY A 329 11.54 -4.79 23.31
C GLY A 329 13.04 -4.88 22.97
N SER A 330 13.56 -6.09 22.98
CA SER A 330 15.00 -6.33 22.77
C SER A 330 15.56 -5.91 21.41
N THR A 331 14.71 -5.58 20.42
CA THR A 331 15.20 -5.00 19.15
C THR A 331 15.72 -3.58 19.34
N MET A 332 15.43 -2.92 20.48
CA MET A 332 15.99 -1.63 20.86
C MET A 332 17.47 -1.69 21.24
N LYS A 333 17.97 -2.82 21.72
CA LYS A 333 19.32 -2.94 22.34
C LYS A 333 20.49 -2.56 21.43
N PRO A 334 20.53 -2.91 20.13
CA PRO A 334 21.56 -2.40 19.22
C PRO A 334 21.55 -0.87 19.13
N ILE A 335 20.37 -0.26 19.10
CA ILE A 335 20.19 1.20 19.09
C ILE A 335 20.73 1.82 20.39
N THR A 336 20.42 1.21 21.53
CA THR A 336 20.93 1.61 22.83
C THR A 336 22.47 1.57 22.88
N MET A 337 23.10 0.53 22.33
CA MET A 337 24.57 0.44 22.29
C MET A 337 25.18 1.50 21.36
N LEU A 338 24.55 1.80 20.22
CA LEU A 338 25.01 2.88 19.35
C LEU A 338 24.95 4.24 20.04
N ILE A 339 23.89 4.50 20.81
CA ILE A 339 23.79 5.74 21.61
C ILE A 339 24.91 5.81 22.66
N CYS A 340 25.21 4.69 23.33
CA CYS A 340 26.32 4.64 24.31
C CYS A 340 27.69 4.85 23.65
N LEU A 341 27.93 4.27 22.47
CA LEU A 341 29.16 4.50 21.70
C LEU A 341 29.27 5.95 21.21
N LYS A 342 28.15 6.53 20.77
CA LYS A 342 28.10 7.96 20.43
C LYS A 342 28.39 8.85 21.63
N ALA A 343 27.92 8.48 22.82
CA ALA A 343 28.28 9.18 24.06
C ALA A 343 29.79 9.13 24.33
N ASN A 344 30.43 7.96 24.13
CA ASN A 344 31.89 7.83 24.21
C ASN A 344 32.60 8.81 23.28
N GLU A 345 32.17 8.87 21.99
CA GLU A 345 32.76 9.77 20.99
C GLU A 345 32.65 11.23 21.40
N GLU A 346 31.49 11.65 21.93
CA GLU A 346 31.29 13.03 22.38
C GLU A 346 32.14 13.37 23.62
N LEU A 347 32.31 12.43 24.53
CA LEU A 347 33.16 12.60 25.73
C LEU A 347 34.63 12.68 25.35
N ILE A 348 35.11 11.80 24.50
CA ILE A 348 36.50 11.80 23.97
C ILE A 348 36.82 13.12 23.27
N LYS A 349 35.89 13.64 22.43
CA LYS A 349 36.06 14.97 21.81
C LYS A 349 36.15 16.10 22.82
N LYS A 350 35.55 15.96 24.01
CA LYS A 350 35.62 16.91 25.12
C LYS A 350 36.79 16.66 26.06
N GLY A 351 37.71 15.75 25.73
CA GLY A 351 38.86 15.37 26.57
C GLY A 351 38.47 14.55 27.83
N LYS A 352 37.25 13.97 27.84
CA LYS A 352 36.77 13.16 28.97
C LYS A 352 36.90 11.66 28.66
N PRO A 353 37.05 10.80 29.67
CA PRO A 353 37.13 9.36 29.46
C PRO A 353 35.80 8.81 28.90
N PRO A 354 35.85 7.72 28.11
CA PRO A 354 34.66 7.05 27.64
C PRO A 354 33.90 6.39 28.81
N ILE A 355 32.59 6.22 28.69
CA ILE A 355 31.74 5.61 29.71
C ILE A 355 31.93 4.09 29.82
N PHE A 356 32.37 3.44 28.75
CA PHE A 356 32.69 2.01 28.72
C PHE A 356 33.57 1.65 27.49
N SER A 357 34.14 0.43 27.52
CA SER A 357 34.76 -0.21 26.36
C SER A 357 33.95 -1.44 25.94
N PRO A 358 33.79 -1.74 24.61
CA PRO A 358 33.04 -2.90 24.14
C PRO A 358 33.45 -4.25 24.76
N GLY A 359 34.73 -4.44 25.05
CA GLY A 359 35.28 -5.64 25.72
C GLY A 359 35.21 -5.62 27.24
N GLU A 360 34.79 -4.51 27.86
CA GLU A 360 34.79 -4.35 29.34
C GLU A 360 33.91 -5.39 30.03
N LYS A 361 34.46 -6.02 31.07
CA LYS A 361 33.75 -6.98 31.92
C LYS A 361 32.85 -6.24 32.91
N ILE A 362 31.54 -6.23 32.67
CA ILE A 362 30.54 -5.55 33.49
C ILE A 362 29.74 -6.56 34.31
N ALA A 363 29.62 -6.33 35.62
CA ALA A 363 28.78 -7.14 36.50
C ALA A 363 27.28 -6.91 36.18
N THR A 364 26.52 -8.00 36.00
CA THR A 364 25.11 -7.96 35.61
C THR A 364 24.17 -8.74 36.53
N ALA A 365 24.65 -9.15 37.70
CA ALA A 365 23.84 -9.86 38.69
C ALA A 365 22.83 -8.94 39.40
N ASN A 366 23.15 -7.64 39.58
CA ASN A 366 22.27 -6.68 40.24
C ASN A 366 21.43 -5.88 39.23
N GLY A 367 20.11 -6.01 39.32
CA GLY A 367 19.12 -5.31 38.47
C GLY A 367 18.39 -4.16 39.16
N TYR A 368 18.83 -3.67 40.30
CA TYR A 368 18.23 -2.51 40.97
C TYR A 368 18.72 -1.19 40.37
N PHE A 369 17.76 -0.32 40.01
CA PHE A 369 18.03 0.98 39.41
C PHE A 369 17.22 2.09 40.10
N PRO A 370 17.70 3.34 40.09
CA PRO A 370 17.06 4.46 40.78
C PRO A 370 15.60 4.65 40.33
N GLY A 371 14.71 4.86 41.29
CA GLY A 371 13.27 5.11 41.05
C GLY A 371 12.44 3.87 40.73
N ARG A 372 13.02 2.66 40.69
CA ARG A 372 12.30 1.40 40.50
C ARG A 372 12.04 0.69 41.82
N SER A 373 10.80 0.26 42.04
CA SER A 373 10.40 -0.57 43.16
C SER A 373 10.77 -2.05 42.99
N LYS A 374 10.88 -2.49 41.72
CA LYS A 374 11.25 -3.87 41.36
C LYS A 374 12.52 -3.89 40.53
N PRO A 375 13.41 -4.87 40.69
CA PRO A 375 14.60 -5.01 39.88
C PRO A 375 14.26 -5.35 38.43
N ILE A 376 15.15 -4.97 37.52
CA ILE A 376 15.15 -5.45 36.13
C ILE A 376 15.74 -6.86 36.14
N HIS A 377 15.14 -7.75 35.36
CA HIS A 377 15.59 -9.13 35.21
C HIS A 377 16.00 -9.45 33.78
N ASP A 378 17.01 -10.27 33.64
CA ASP A 378 17.33 -10.97 32.40
C ASP A 378 16.59 -12.31 32.36
N VAL A 379 16.33 -12.83 31.13
CA VAL A 379 15.70 -14.16 30.96
C VAL A 379 16.55 -15.28 31.57
N LYS A 380 17.87 -15.13 31.52
CA LYS A 380 18.85 -15.94 32.24
C LYS A 380 19.77 -15.01 33.03
N SER A 381 20.10 -15.38 34.27
CA SER A 381 21.04 -14.63 35.08
C SER A 381 22.47 -14.78 34.54
N HIS A 382 23.22 -13.68 34.58
CA HIS A 382 24.62 -13.61 34.16
C HIS A 382 25.40 -12.86 35.25
N ALA A 383 26.55 -13.38 35.65
CA ALA A 383 27.41 -12.66 36.59
C ALA A 383 28.12 -11.48 35.91
N TYR A 384 28.69 -11.70 34.74
CA TYR A 384 29.44 -10.71 33.97
C TYR A 384 29.18 -10.83 32.47
N LEU A 385 29.08 -9.69 31.80
CA LEU A 385 28.96 -9.59 30.34
C LEU A 385 29.84 -8.45 29.82
N ASN A 386 30.29 -8.58 28.59
CA ASN A 386 30.70 -7.46 27.74
C ASN A 386 29.58 -7.07 26.76
N MET A 387 29.80 -6.05 25.93
CA MET A 387 28.80 -5.56 24.97
C MET A 387 28.34 -6.66 24.00
N TYR A 388 29.25 -7.46 23.45
CA TYR A 388 28.92 -8.51 22.48
C TYR A 388 28.09 -9.63 23.13
N MET A 389 28.48 -10.06 24.33
CA MET A 389 27.72 -11.04 25.11
C MET A 389 26.35 -10.49 25.48
N ALA A 390 26.27 -9.22 25.87
CA ALA A 390 25.00 -8.58 26.24
C ALA A 390 24.01 -8.52 25.06
N LEU A 391 24.49 -8.25 23.86
CA LEU A 391 23.68 -8.32 22.65
C LEU A 391 23.29 -9.77 22.31
N GLN A 392 24.27 -10.71 22.36
CA GLN A 392 24.06 -12.14 22.09
C GLN A 392 23.04 -12.79 23.03
N LYS A 393 23.19 -12.56 24.36
CA LYS A 393 22.32 -13.09 25.41
C LYS A 393 21.10 -12.22 25.68
N SER A 394 21.02 -11.04 25.05
CA SER A 394 19.90 -10.10 25.16
C SER A 394 19.68 -9.59 26.60
N SER A 395 20.75 -9.17 27.33
CA SER A 395 20.66 -8.69 28.69
C SER A 395 19.97 -7.34 28.82
N ASN A 396 18.94 -7.25 29.65
CA ASN A 396 18.25 -6.01 30.02
C ASN A 396 19.08 -5.19 31.00
N ILE A 397 19.68 -5.91 31.96
CA ILE A 397 20.48 -5.30 33.06
C ILE A 397 21.69 -4.58 32.48
N TYR A 398 22.40 -5.20 31.53
CA TYR A 398 23.54 -4.56 30.87
C TYR A 398 23.13 -3.25 30.20
N MET A 399 22.04 -3.27 29.41
CA MET A 399 21.56 -2.08 28.68
C MET A 399 21.17 -0.95 29.63
N ALA A 400 20.46 -1.26 30.71
CA ALA A 400 20.08 -0.29 31.73
C ALA A 400 21.30 0.33 32.42
N LYS A 401 22.36 -0.49 32.75
CA LYS A 401 23.61 0.01 33.33
C LYS A 401 24.36 0.96 32.38
N MET A 402 24.40 0.64 31.09
CA MET A 402 25.04 1.52 30.11
C MET A 402 24.29 2.85 29.98
N ILE A 403 22.97 2.82 29.93
CA ILE A 403 22.17 4.07 29.86
C ILE A 403 22.27 4.83 31.20
N GLN A 404 22.38 4.15 32.35
CA GLN A 404 22.67 4.84 33.62
C GLN A 404 23.94 5.70 33.49
N ARG A 405 25.06 5.15 33.00
CA ARG A 405 26.30 5.89 32.76
C ARG A 405 26.13 7.06 31.78
N VAL A 406 25.30 6.88 30.74
CA VAL A 406 24.99 7.95 29.77
C VAL A 406 24.24 9.11 30.42
N ILE A 407 23.14 8.82 31.15
CA ILE A 407 22.30 9.88 31.74
C ILE A 407 23.00 10.59 32.89
N GLU A 408 23.84 9.89 33.67
CA GLU A 408 24.69 10.49 34.74
C GLU A 408 25.74 11.47 34.15
N THR A 409 26.14 11.27 32.89
CA THR A 409 27.21 12.06 32.25
C THR A 409 26.69 13.14 31.31
N LEU A 410 25.66 12.84 30.51
CA LEU A 410 25.14 13.69 29.44
C LEU A 410 23.68 14.12 29.65
N GLY A 411 22.97 13.49 30.61
CA GLY A 411 21.60 13.82 30.97
C GLY A 411 20.51 13.10 30.13
N ASP A 412 19.30 13.12 30.69
CA ASP A 412 18.10 12.47 30.12
C ASP A 412 17.71 13.05 28.77
N GLU A 413 17.79 14.38 28.60
CA GLU A 413 17.41 15.08 27.39
C GLU A 413 18.32 14.69 26.23
N TRP A 414 19.62 14.59 26.44
CA TRP A 414 20.57 14.16 25.43
C TRP A 414 20.23 12.75 24.92
N TYR A 415 19.96 11.82 25.85
CA TYR A 415 19.55 10.45 25.50
C TYR A 415 18.27 10.43 24.67
N ARG A 416 17.24 11.16 25.14
CA ARG A 416 15.97 11.26 24.42
C ARG A 416 16.13 11.86 23.02
N ASN A 417 16.95 12.91 22.89
CA ASN A 417 17.21 13.56 21.61
C ASN A 417 17.91 12.61 20.62
N CYS A 418 18.81 11.74 21.08
CA CYS A 418 19.36 10.69 20.22
C CYS A 418 18.28 9.75 19.67
N LEU A 419 17.29 9.36 20.49
CA LEU A 419 16.18 8.50 20.05
C LEU A 419 15.27 9.21 19.01
N SER A 420 15.02 10.51 19.18
CA SER A 420 14.17 11.30 18.30
C SER A 420 14.85 11.74 17.02
N GLU A 421 16.08 12.29 17.11
CA GLU A 421 16.72 12.95 15.98
C GLU A 421 17.53 11.99 15.10
N ILE A 422 18.13 10.94 15.69
CA ILE A 422 18.91 9.97 14.93
C ILE A 422 18.02 8.84 14.39
N PHE A 423 17.11 8.33 15.25
CA PHE A 423 16.32 7.14 14.94
C PHE A 423 14.85 7.44 14.59
N CYS A 424 14.44 8.71 14.57
CA CYS A 424 13.10 9.17 14.21
C CYS A 424 11.95 8.62 15.10
N PHE A 425 12.24 8.13 16.32
CA PHE A 425 11.18 7.66 17.21
C PHE A 425 10.29 8.81 17.70
N GLY A 426 9.01 8.55 17.79
CA GLY A 426 7.99 9.56 18.09
C GLY A 426 7.61 10.46 16.90
N LYS A 427 8.14 10.20 15.69
CA LYS A 427 7.86 10.92 14.45
C LYS A 427 7.38 9.93 13.38
N LYS A 428 6.59 10.39 12.41
CA LYS A 428 6.26 9.60 11.23
C LYS A 428 7.48 9.43 10.35
N THR A 429 7.60 8.29 9.68
CA THR A 429 8.70 8.05 8.73
C THR A 429 8.54 8.85 7.45
N GLY A 430 7.30 9.25 7.11
CA GLY A 430 6.99 10.01 5.91
C GLY A 430 6.77 9.15 4.67
N VAL A 431 6.53 7.85 4.83
CA VAL A 431 6.11 6.97 3.74
C VAL A 431 4.78 7.45 3.15
N GLU A 432 4.56 7.22 1.85
CA GLU A 432 3.35 7.64 1.13
C GLU A 432 2.11 6.83 1.55
N LEU A 433 1.77 6.90 2.85
CA LEU A 433 0.58 6.27 3.43
C LEU A 433 0.05 7.13 4.58
N SER A 434 -1.23 7.50 4.52
CA SER A 434 -1.83 8.46 5.45
C SER A 434 -2.05 7.92 6.88
N SER A 435 -2.13 6.60 7.03
CA SER A 435 -2.52 5.94 8.30
C SER A 435 -1.34 5.64 9.23
N GLU A 436 -0.15 6.21 8.96
CA GLU A 436 1.03 5.96 9.78
C GLU A 436 0.88 6.55 11.19
N SER A 437 1.09 5.70 12.21
CA SER A 437 1.24 6.11 13.61
C SER A 437 2.66 6.61 13.88
N SER A 438 2.79 7.75 14.57
CA SER A 438 4.09 8.24 15.05
C SER A 438 4.67 7.41 16.21
N GLY A 439 3.88 6.48 16.78
CA GLY A 439 4.23 5.83 18.02
C GLY A 439 4.19 6.77 19.22
N LEU A 440 4.91 6.42 20.28
CA LEU A 440 5.06 7.21 21.51
C LEU A 440 6.51 7.19 21.97
N LEU A 441 7.17 8.32 21.99
CA LEU A 441 8.44 8.52 22.72
C LEU A 441 8.15 9.43 23.90
N PRO A 442 8.27 8.95 25.18
CA PRO A 442 7.96 9.72 26.36
C PRO A 442 8.66 11.08 26.38
N MET A 443 7.97 12.10 26.90
CA MET A 443 8.46 13.47 26.95
C MET A 443 8.53 13.99 28.39
N PRO A 444 9.66 14.54 28.83
CA PRO A 444 9.77 15.19 30.12
C PRO A 444 8.75 16.33 30.26
N GLY A 445 8.12 16.45 31.43
CA GLY A 445 7.12 17.48 31.69
C GLY A 445 5.72 17.20 31.16
N LYS A 446 5.54 16.21 30.26
CA LYS A 446 4.23 15.85 29.74
C LYS A 446 3.56 14.77 30.59
N LYS A 447 2.22 14.85 30.68
CA LYS A 447 1.40 13.88 31.43
C LYS A 447 0.59 12.99 30.50
N HIS A 448 0.41 11.75 30.88
CA HIS A 448 -0.59 10.85 30.28
C HIS A 448 -2.02 11.30 30.64
N PRO A 449 -3.06 10.84 29.93
CA PRO A 449 -4.45 11.17 30.28
C PRO A 449 -4.87 10.79 31.71
N ASN A 450 -4.23 9.80 32.31
CA ASN A 450 -4.43 9.38 33.71
C ASN A 450 -3.68 10.25 34.74
N GLY A 451 -3.03 11.35 34.31
CA GLY A 451 -2.30 12.29 35.16
C GLY A 451 -0.87 11.89 35.53
N SER A 452 -0.42 10.66 35.24
CA SER A 452 0.97 10.24 35.46
C SER A 452 1.92 10.91 34.47
N MET A 453 3.17 11.15 34.88
CA MET A 453 4.22 11.70 34.01
C MET A 453 4.63 10.69 32.94
N GLU A 454 4.74 11.13 31.66
CA GLU A 454 5.30 10.29 30.59
C GLU A 454 6.77 9.95 30.87
N TRP A 455 7.55 10.91 31.39
CA TRP A 455 8.94 10.73 31.76
C TRP A 455 9.11 10.77 33.29
N SER A 456 9.68 9.73 33.87
CA SER A 456 9.97 9.61 35.27
C SER A 456 11.39 9.05 35.44
N LYS A 457 11.90 9.07 36.67
CA LYS A 457 13.27 8.60 36.98
C LYS A 457 13.63 7.21 36.44
N PRO A 458 12.72 6.18 36.41
CA PRO A 458 13.00 4.87 35.82
C PRO A 458 12.82 4.81 34.29
N THR A 459 12.27 5.84 33.64
CA THR A 459 11.97 5.83 32.21
C THR A 459 13.18 5.49 31.33
N PRO A 460 14.37 6.13 31.48
CA PRO A 460 15.53 5.84 30.65
C PRO A 460 15.96 4.37 30.70
N TYR A 461 15.87 3.76 31.85
CA TYR A 461 16.26 2.34 32.03
C TYR A 461 15.31 1.40 31.31
N SER A 462 14.01 1.73 31.26
CA SER A 462 13.02 0.95 30.50
C SER A 462 13.19 1.12 29.00
N LEU A 463 13.45 2.35 28.53
CA LEU A 463 13.75 2.65 27.14
C LEU A 463 14.97 1.88 26.63
N ALA A 464 15.97 1.66 27.47
CA ALA A 464 17.22 0.96 27.13
C ALA A 464 17.02 -0.44 26.55
N PHE A 465 15.93 -1.12 26.89
CA PHE A 465 15.59 -2.44 26.35
C PHE A 465 14.21 -2.47 25.66
N GLY A 466 13.70 -1.29 25.28
CA GLY A 466 12.54 -1.13 24.41
C GLY A 466 11.18 -1.25 25.10
N HIS A 467 11.08 -0.93 26.38
CA HIS A 467 9.83 -0.77 27.11
C HIS A 467 9.51 0.71 27.34
N ASN A 468 8.27 1.02 27.58
CA ASN A 468 7.77 2.39 27.78
C ASN A 468 7.96 3.30 26.55
N ILE A 469 8.05 2.73 25.36
CA ILE A 469 8.10 3.38 24.06
C ILE A 469 7.21 2.59 23.10
N LEU A 470 6.47 3.28 22.24
CA LEU A 470 5.71 2.63 21.17
C LEU A 470 6.30 3.05 19.82
N VAL A 471 6.59 2.07 18.98
CA VAL A 471 7.11 2.27 17.63
C VAL A 471 6.28 1.47 16.64
N ASN A 472 6.17 1.95 15.41
CA ASN A 472 5.66 1.14 14.31
C ASN A 472 6.81 0.35 13.66
N SER A 473 6.47 -0.69 12.88
CA SER A 473 7.49 -1.56 12.28
C SER A 473 8.38 -0.84 11.28
N LEU A 474 7.84 0.14 10.54
CA LEU A 474 8.62 0.88 9.56
C LEU A 474 9.65 1.82 10.21
N GLN A 475 9.35 2.41 11.38
CA GLN A 475 10.34 3.14 12.17
C GLN A 475 11.52 2.24 12.56
N MET A 476 11.25 0.99 12.94
CA MET A 476 12.32 0.03 13.25
C MET A 476 13.15 -0.35 12.01
N VAL A 477 12.48 -0.59 10.88
CA VAL A 477 13.17 -0.89 9.62
C VAL A 477 14.06 0.28 9.20
N LYS A 478 13.56 1.52 9.29
CA LYS A 478 14.34 2.74 9.02
C LYS A 478 15.56 2.84 9.94
N ALA A 479 15.37 2.63 11.24
CA ALA A 479 16.46 2.68 12.23
C ALA A 479 17.55 1.61 11.96
N TYR A 480 17.14 0.39 11.60
CA TYR A 480 18.08 -0.68 11.25
C TYR A 480 18.75 -0.47 9.89
N SER A 481 18.07 0.19 8.95
CA SER A 481 18.69 0.56 7.67
C SER A 481 19.81 1.59 7.86
N LEU A 482 19.63 2.56 8.77
CA LEU A 482 20.69 3.48 9.16
C LEU A 482 21.89 2.75 9.76
N ILE A 483 21.68 1.68 10.54
CA ILE A 483 22.76 0.85 11.06
C ILE A 483 23.47 0.07 9.95
N ALA A 484 22.69 -0.51 9.05
CA ALA A 484 23.17 -1.39 8.00
C ALA A 484 23.97 -0.65 6.92
N ASN A 485 23.56 0.59 6.56
CA ASN A 485 24.11 1.34 5.41
C ASN A 485 25.29 2.23 5.74
N GLY A 486 25.84 2.17 6.96
CA GLY A 486 26.97 3.01 7.36
C GLY A 486 26.59 4.33 8.03
N GLY A 487 25.38 4.45 8.57
CA GLY A 487 24.94 5.60 9.38
C GLY A 487 24.21 6.69 8.63
N TYR A 488 23.80 6.44 7.40
CA TYR A 488 23.08 7.42 6.56
C TYR A 488 21.57 7.32 6.76
N ASP A 489 20.93 8.47 6.95
CA ASP A 489 19.46 8.51 6.98
C ASP A 489 18.89 8.27 5.58
N VAL A 490 17.83 7.46 5.51
CA VAL A 490 17.11 7.15 4.28
C VAL A 490 15.62 7.40 4.47
N GLN A 491 14.97 7.86 3.41
CA GLN A 491 13.53 8.06 3.39
C GLN A 491 12.83 6.80 2.86
N PRO A 492 12.04 6.08 3.67
CA PRO A 492 11.23 4.98 3.17
C PRO A 492 10.26 5.44 2.09
N THR A 493 10.18 4.75 0.98
CA THR A 493 9.27 5.06 -0.13
C THR A 493 8.71 3.80 -0.79
N LEU A 494 7.45 3.87 -1.21
CA LEU A 494 6.76 2.86 -2.01
C LEU A 494 6.74 3.24 -3.50
N ILE A 495 7.01 4.52 -3.81
CA ILE A 495 6.92 5.04 -5.18
C ILE A 495 8.34 5.17 -5.75
N LYS A 496 8.61 4.47 -6.84
CA LYS A 496 9.86 4.59 -7.57
C LYS A 496 9.81 5.78 -8.53
N LYS A 497 8.80 5.78 -9.42
CA LYS A 497 8.57 6.87 -10.38
C LYS A 497 7.10 6.93 -10.81
N ILE A 498 6.68 8.09 -11.28
CA ILE A 498 5.37 8.34 -11.88
C ILE A 498 5.58 8.84 -13.30
N VAL A 499 4.94 8.17 -14.27
CA VAL A 499 5.13 8.45 -15.69
C VAL A 499 3.78 8.68 -16.35
N LYS A 500 3.62 9.80 -17.03
CA LYS A 500 2.44 10.09 -17.86
C LYS A 500 2.79 9.88 -19.34
N THR A 501 2.04 9.01 -20.00
CA THR A 501 2.12 8.84 -21.46
C THR A 501 1.19 9.86 -22.13
N LYS A 502 1.72 10.70 -23.01
CA LYS A 502 0.97 11.69 -23.80
C LYS A 502 0.32 11.05 -25.04
N GLU A 503 -0.57 11.77 -25.70
CA GLU A 503 -1.24 11.31 -26.93
C GLU A 503 -0.26 10.95 -28.06
N ASP A 504 0.85 11.66 -28.16
CA ASP A 504 1.96 11.39 -29.10
C ASP A 504 2.82 10.19 -28.70
N ARG A 505 2.46 9.46 -27.64
CA ARG A 505 3.19 8.34 -27.01
C ARG A 505 4.52 8.75 -26.37
N THR A 506 4.83 10.01 -26.27
CA THR A 506 5.97 10.46 -25.45
C THR A 506 5.68 10.26 -23.97
N GLN A 507 6.71 9.96 -23.19
CA GLN A 507 6.61 9.76 -21.76
C GLN A 507 7.14 10.98 -21.02
N GLU A 508 6.35 11.50 -20.09
CA GLU A 508 6.72 12.54 -19.17
C GLU A 508 6.87 11.96 -17.77
N VAL A 509 8.06 12.10 -17.17
CA VAL A 509 8.32 11.69 -15.81
C VAL A 509 7.87 12.80 -14.86
N LEU A 510 6.81 12.55 -14.09
CA LEU A 510 6.23 13.51 -13.14
C LEU A 510 6.92 13.47 -11.77
N LEU A 511 7.43 12.30 -11.38
CA LEU A 511 8.17 12.05 -10.15
C LEU A 511 9.20 10.96 -10.41
N ASP A 512 10.42 11.15 -9.91
CA ASP A 512 11.47 10.14 -9.93
C ASP A 512 12.20 10.11 -8.58
N ASN A 513 11.98 9.04 -7.81
CA ASN A 513 12.65 8.78 -6.53
C ASN A 513 13.84 7.81 -6.69
N ASP A 514 14.15 7.38 -7.93
CA ASP A 514 15.28 6.48 -8.23
C ASP A 514 16.62 7.24 -8.24
N THR A 515 16.57 8.55 -8.09
CA THR A 515 17.79 9.35 -7.92
C THR A 515 18.41 9.00 -6.57
N THR A 516 19.22 7.96 -6.57
CA THR A 516 20.18 7.71 -5.49
C THR A 516 21.02 8.96 -5.32
N ILE A 517 20.67 9.79 -4.33
CA ILE A 517 21.60 10.84 -3.91
C ILE A 517 22.84 10.09 -3.45
N PRO A 518 23.98 10.23 -4.14
CA PRO A 518 25.22 9.55 -3.73
C PRO A 518 25.47 9.86 -2.26
N HIS A 519 25.76 8.84 -1.45
CA HIS A 519 26.09 9.02 -0.03
C HIS A 519 27.25 10.01 0.21
N LYS A 520 28.02 10.31 -0.83
CA LYS A 520 29.15 11.25 -0.81
C LYS A 520 28.80 12.65 -0.31
N ASP A 521 27.56 13.10 -0.51
CA ASP A 521 27.13 14.45 -0.13
C ASP A 521 26.37 14.49 1.21
N ARG A 522 26.12 13.31 1.85
CA ARG A 522 25.46 13.21 3.14
C ARG A 522 26.44 12.93 4.26
N LYS A 523 26.26 13.59 5.40
CA LYS A 523 27.03 13.26 6.61
C LYS A 523 26.35 12.08 7.32
N PRO A 524 27.12 11.03 7.68
CA PRO A 524 26.58 9.95 8.49
C PRO A 524 26.23 10.48 9.89
N LEU A 525 25.10 10.04 10.44
CA LEU A 525 24.63 10.40 11.77
C LEU A 525 25.39 9.64 12.88
N LEU A 526 25.99 8.51 12.52
CA LEU A 526 26.78 7.62 13.39
C LEU A 526 28.16 7.34 12.77
N SER A 527 29.15 7.11 13.59
CA SER A 527 30.50 6.80 13.10
C SER A 527 30.59 5.35 12.61
N LYS A 528 31.46 5.13 11.62
CA LYS A 528 31.75 3.81 11.11
C LYS A 528 32.25 2.85 12.20
N ALA A 529 33.11 3.33 13.10
CA ALA A 529 33.65 2.54 14.20
C ALA A 529 32.55 2.02 15.14
N SER A 530 31.63 2.91 15.59
CA SER A 530 30.49 2.52 16.43
C SER A 530 29.57 1.51 15.74
N LEU A 531 29.32 1.70 14.43
CA LEU A 531 28.50 0.79 13.65
C LEU A 531 29.12 -0.59 13.48
N GLU A 532 30.45 -0.68 13.28
CA GLU A 532 31.18 -1.94 13.17
C GLU A 532 31.13 -2.75 14.47
N GLU A 533 31.29 -2.09 15.62
CA GLU A 533 31.20 -2.72 16.92
C GLU A 533 29.81 -3.33 17.18
N VAL A 534 28.75 -2.57 16.90
CA VAL A 534 27.39 -3.06 17.12
C VAL A 534 27.01 -4.13 16.08
N ARG A 535 27.41 -3.99 14.81
CA ARG A 535 27.23 -5.01 13.79
C ARG A 535 27.86 -6.35 14.21
N LYS A 536 29.12 -6.31 14.68
CA LYS A 536 29.81 -7.50 15.22
C LYS A 536 29.00 -8.15 16.35
N GLY A 537 28.49 -7.36 17.30
CA GLY A 537 27.62 -7.83 18.36
C GLY A 537 26.33 -8.48 17.86
N MET A 538 25.71 -7.92 16.82
CA MET A 538 24.48 -8.44 16.21
C MET A 538 24.71 -9.72 15.42
N MET A 539 25.87 -9.91 14.80
CA MET A 539 26.23 -11.15 14.12
C MET A 539 26.34 -12.33 15.09
N TYR A 540 26.80 -12.13 16.32
CA TYR A 540 26.80 -13.18 17.35
C TYR A 540 25.38 -13.61 17.77
N VAL A 541 24.37 -12.78 17.55
CA VAL A 541 22.98 -13.13 17.90
C VAL A 541 22.42 -14.24 17.00
N THR A 542 22.82 -14.28 15.73
CA THR A 542 22.31 -15.21 14.72
C THR A 542 23.15 -16.49 14.62
N LYS A 543 24.35 -16.51 15.21
CA LYS A 543 25.23 -17.67 15.21
C LYS A 543 25.02 -18.59 16.44
N PRO A 544 25.55 -19.82 16.44
CA PRO A 544 25.40 -20.75 17.55
C PRO A 544 25.70 -20.12 18.91
N GLY A 545 24.81 -20.36 19.87
CA GLY A 545 24.86 -19.72 21.20
C GLY A 545 24.14 -18.40 21.33
N GLY A 546 23.70 -17.80 20.24
CA GLY A 546 22.87 -16.60 20.19
C GLY A 546 21.39 -16.88 20.30
N ALA A 547 20.61 -15.84 20.64
CA ALA A 547 19.16 -15.93 20.83
C ALA A 547 18.38 -16.17 19.54
N ALA A 548 19.00 -16.01 18.38
CA ALA A 548 18.41 -16.16 17.06
C ALA A 548 19.18 -17.07 16.10
N ALA A 549 19.81 -18.13 16.59
CA ALA A 549 20.57 -19.07 15.75
C ALA A 549 19.74 -19.68 14.58
N LYS A 550 18.40 -19.60 14.65
CA LYS A 550 17.52 -20.05 13.58
C LYS A 550 17.35 -19.01 12.45
N ALA A 551 17.90 -17.81 12.57
CA ALA A 551 17.95 -16.80 11.54
C ALA A 551 19.17 -16.95 10.62
N ASP A 552 20.11 -17.86 10.96
CA ASP A 552 21.35 -18.11 10.21
C ASP A 552 21.04 -18.50 8.77
N ILE A 553 21.43 -17.65 7.81
CA ILE A 553 21.26 -17.88 6.37
C ILE A 553 22.53 -18.59 5.88
N PHE A 554 22.46 -19.90 5.73
CA PHE A 554 23.62 -20.72 5.41
C PHE A 554 24.35 -20.27 4.16
N GLY A 555 25.64 -20.05 4.28
CA GLY A 555 26.51 -19.51 3.25
C GLY A 555 26.63 -17.99 3.22
N TYR A 556 25.88 -17.28 4.07
CA TYR A 556 25.89 -15.82 4.15
C TYR A 556 26.13 -15.32 5.55
N THR A 557 26.61 -14.08 5.65
CA THR A 557 26.63 -13.38 6.94
C THR A 557 25.32 -12.59 7.11
N GLU A 558 24.84 -12.55 8.32
CA GLU A 558 23.70 -11.70 8.71
C GLU A 558 23.93 -11.05 10.07
N ALA A 559 23.29 -9.91 10.28
CA ALA A 559 23.25 -9.25 11.57
C ALA A 559 21.79 -8.99 11.95
N GLY A 560 21.40 -9.35 13.17
CA GLY A 560 19.99 -9.22 13.56
C GLY A 560 19.74 -9.25 15.05
N LYS A 561 18.48 -9.07 15.44
CA LYS A 561 18.02 -9.08 16.82
C LYS A 561 16.59 -9.60 16.94
N THR A 562 16.35 -10.44 17.95
CA THR A 562 15.02 -10.89 18.36
C THR A 562 14.44 -10.00 19.43
N ALA A 563 13.10 -9.93 19.49
CA ALA A 563 12.38 -9.54 20.68
C ALA A 563 11.14 -10.43 20.89
N THR A 564 10.65 -10.39 22.11
CA THR A 564 9.36 -10.92 22.55
C THR A 564 8.82 -9.90 23.53
N SER A 565 7.79 -9.14 23.13
CA SER A 565 7.22 -8.07 23.94
C SER A 565 5.80 -8.45 24.35
N GLU A 566 5.49 -8.31 25.62
CA GLU A 566 4.13 -8.49 26.15
C GLU A 566 3.22 -7.38 25.63
N LYS A 567 2.00 -7.70 25.25
CA LYS A 567 1.02 -6.69 24.83
C LYS A 567 0.41 -5.99 26.04
N ILE A 568 0.18 -4.69 25.89
CA ILE A 568 -0.55 -3.91 26.87
C ILE A 568 -2.04 -4.00 26.53
N ILE A 569 -2.82 -4.66 27.39
CA ILE A 569 -4.27 -4.81 27.26
C ILE A 569 -4.92 -4.17 28.48
N ASN A 570 -5.81 -3.21 28.26
CA ASN A 570 -6.48 -2.45 29.33
C ASN A 570 -5.49 -1.83 30.34
N GLY A 571 -4.34 -1.32 29.84
CA GLY A 571 -3.32 -0.66 30.68
C GLY A 571 -2.42 -1.60 31.48
N THR A 572 -2.50 -2.91 31.28
CA THR A 572 -1.67 -3.91 31.95
C THR A 572 -0.98 -4.83 30.94
N TYR A 573 0.22 -5.33 31.30
CA TYR A 573 0.92 -6.31 30.47
C TYR A 573 0.21 -7.67 30.51
N SER A 574 -0.12 -8.18 29.32
CA SER A 574 -0.69 -9.52 29.17
C SER A 574 0.39 -10.59 29.37
N LYS A 575 0.10 -11.60 30.19
CA LYS A 575 0.99 -12.74 30.37
C LYS A 575 0.91 -13.78 29.24
N LYS A 576 -0.12 -13.68 28.38
CA LYS A 576 -0.38 -14.65 27.31
C LYS A 576 -0.18 -14.07 25.92
N ASP A 577 -0.53 -12.79 25.74
CA ASP A 577 -0.52 -12.15 24.45
C ASP A 577 0.78 -11.36 24.27
N ASN A 578 1.56 -11.75 23.30
CA ASN A 578 2.85 -11.14 23.02
C ASN A 578 3.03 -10.88 21.52
N ILE A 579 3.97 -10.00 21.21
CA ILE A 579 4.46 -9.73 19.87
C ILE A 579 5.87 -10.30 19.78
N SER A 580 6.06 -11.22 18.86
CA SER A 580 7.34 -11.89 18.62
C SER A 580 7.97 -11.35 17.34
N THR A 581 9.21 -10.84 17.45
CA THR A 581 9.85 -10.16 16.33
C THR A 581 11.26 -10.66 16.07
N PHE A 582 11.66 -10.57 14.80
CA PHE A 582 13.04 -10.57 14.38
C PHE A 582 13.26 -9.47 13.38
N ILE A 583 14.34 -8.70 13.51
CA ILE A 583 14.78 -7.72 12.54
C ILE A 583 16.27 -7.88 12.30
N GLY A 584 16.69 -7.83 11.04
CA GLY A 584 18.08 -7.99 10.63
C GLY A 584 18.30 -7.67 9.16
N TRP A 585 19.52 -7.85 8.72
CA TRP A 585 19.94 -7.65 7.33
C TRP A 585 20.97 -8.68 6.91
N SER A 586 21.12 -8.86 5.60
CA SER A 586 22.11 -9.74 5.00
C SER A 586 22.52 -9.25 3.59
N PRO A 587 23.77 -9.46 3.12
CA PRO A 587 24.95 -9.83 3.91
C PRO A 587 25.30 -8.75 4.97
N ALA A 588 26.01 -9.16 6.06
CA ALA A 588 26.27 -8.24 7.18
C ALA A 588 27.12 -7.02 6.78
N TYR A 589 28.07 -7.17 5.88
CA TYR A 589 29.00 -6.11 5.47
C TYR A 589 28.61 -5.37 4.17
N ASN A 590 27.77 -6.01 3.31
CA ASN A 590 27.26 -5.41 2.09
C ASN A 590 25.74 -5.67 2.00
N PRO A 591 24.95 -5.05 2.86
CA PRO A 591 23.54 -5.37 3.02
C PRO A 591 22.75 -5.12 1.74
N LYS A 592 21.97 -6.11 1.31
CA LYS A 592 21.05 -6.00 0.19
C LYS A 592 19.63 -5.69 0.62
N PHE A 593 19.29 -6.03 1.84
CA PHE A 593 18.00 -5.73 2.44
C PHE A 593 18.11 -5.64 3.97
N VAL A 594 17.22 -4.87 4.57
CA VAL A 594 16.80 -4.98 5.97
C VAL A 594 15.41 -5.57 5.98
N LEU A 595 15.19 -6.61 6.79
CA LEU A 595 13.94 -7.35 6.88
C LEU A 595 13.48 -7.44 8.33
N MET A 596 12.25 -7.01 8.58
CA MET A 596 11.59 -7.18 9.86
C MET A 596 10.44 -8.17 9.73
N ILE A 597 10.40 -9.14 10.61
CA ILE A 597 9.32 -10.12 10.78
C ILE A 597 8.62 -9.87 12.11
N VAL A 598 7.32 -9.82 12.09
CA VAL A 598 6.47 -9.70 13.27
C VAL A 598 5.41 -10.78 13.26
N ILE A 599 5.30 -11.53 14.34
CA ILE A 599 4.25 -12.52 14.61
C ILE A 599 3.47 -12.04 15.82
N ASP A 600 2.19 -11.76 15.60
CA ASP A 600 1.28 -11.19 16.59
C ASP A 600 0.46 -12.28 17.25
N GLU A 601 0.54 -12.37 18.56
CA GLU A 601 -0.13 -13.38 19.41
C GLU A 601 0.12 -14.84 18.94
N PRO A 602 1.40 -15.30 18.82
CA PRO A 602 1.67 -16.72 18.60
C PRO A 602 1.21 -17.53 19.81
N GLU A 603 0.68 -18.72 19.55
CA GLU A 603 0.19 -19.60 20.61
C GLU A 603 1.28 -19.94 21.64
N TRP A 604 0.96 -19.86 22.91
CA TRP A 604 1.85 -20.28 24.00
C TRP A 604 1.92 -21.81 24.07
N LYS A 605 2.92 -22.37 23.37
CA LYS A 605 3.12 -23.81 23.24
C LYS A 605 4.59 -24.16 23.13
N PHE A 606 4.98 -25.28 23.72
CA PHE A 606 6.28 -25.90 23.43
C PHE A 606 6.09 -26.87 22.24
N ILE A 607 6.86 -26.62 21.18
CA ILE A 607 6.84 -27.46 19.99
C ILE A 607 8.14 -28.30 20.00
N PRO A 608 8.06 -29.65 20.08
CA PRO A 608 9.23 -30.52 20.05
C PRO A 608 10.11 -30.21 18.84
N GLY A 609 11.43 -30.15 19.05
CA GLY A 609 12.41 -29.79 18.02
C GLY A 609 12.46 -28.31 17.62
N VAL A 610 11.44 -27.52 17.99
CA VAL A 610 11.35 -26.07 17.68
C VAL A 610 11.62 -25.22 18.91
N GLY A 611 11.00 -25.53 20.04
CA GLY A 611 11.12 -24.81 21.31
C GLY A 611 9.85 -24.08 21.70
N LYS A 612 9.97 -23.04 22.56
CA LYS A 612 8.84 -22.22 22.99
C LYS A 612 8.37 -21.33 21.84
N ASN A 613 7.19 -21.61 21.32
CA ASN A 613 6.65 -20.97 20.11
C ASN A 613 6.50 -19.45 20.22
N GLN A 614 6.21 -18.94 21.41
CA GLN A 614 6.00 -17.52 21.69
C GLN A 614 7.27 -16.65 21.61
N HIS A 615 8.46 -17.21 21.36
CA HIS A 615 9.69 -16.42 21.28
C HIS A 615 10.05 -16.05 19.84
N GLY A 616 10.48 -14.79 19.61
CA GLY A 616 10.88 -14.31 18.28
C GLY A 616 12.00 -15.13 17.65
N GLY A 617 12.93 -15.70 18.44
CA GLY A 617 13.96 -16.64 17.97
C GLY A 617 13.41 -18.00 17.49
N THR A 618 12.18 -18.33 17.85
CA THR A 618 11.51 -19.59 17.49
C THR A 618 10.54 -19.43 16.32
N CYS A 619 9.68 -18.41 16.35
CA CYS A 619 8.64 -18.23 15.32
C CYS A 619 9.01 -17.20 14.23
N ALA A 620 9.76 -16.12 14.56
CA ALA A 620 10.08 -15.08 13.56
C ALA A 620 11.43 -15.30 12.86
N ALA A 621 12.46 -15.77 13.58
CA ALA A 621 13.80 -15.97 13.05
C ALA A 621 13.88 -16.98 11.89
N PRO A 622 13.18 -18.12 11.90
CA PRO A 622 13.15 -19.04 10.75
C PRO A 622 12.55 -18.42 9.50
N ILE A 623 11.52 -17.56 9.63
CA ILE A 623 10.89 -16.88 8.51
C ILE A 623 11.89 -15.90 7.87
N PHE A 624 12.64 -15.16 8.69
CA PHE A 624 13.72 -14.29 8.20
C PHE A 624 14.73 -15.08 7.36
N ARG A 625 15.18 -16.25 7.86
CA ARG A 625 16.12 -17.12 7.13
C ARG A 625 15.58 -17.52 5.75
N GLU A 626 14.34 -18.03 5.70
CA GLU A 626 13.76 -18.51 4.44
C GLU A 626 13.55 -17.37 3.42
N ILE A 627 13.01 -16.24 3.87
CA ILE A 627 12.86 -15.05 3.00
C ILE A 627 14.24 -14.54 2.57
N GLY A 628 15.18 -14.40 3.51
CA GLY A 628 16.52 -13.90 3.23
C GLY A 628 17.27 -14.78 2.22
N LYS A 629 17.22 -16.10 2.38
CA LYS A 629 17.81 -17.06 1.46
C LYS A 629 17.25 -16.89 0.05
N LYS A 630 15.92 -16.96 -0.10
CA LYS A 630 15.25 -16.80 -1.41
C LYS A 630 15.54 -15.44 -2.05
N THR A 631 15.66 -14.40 -1.23
CA THR A 631 16.01 -13.02 -1.67
C THR A 631 17.42 -12.97 -2.23
N LEU A 632 18.43 -13.48 -1.52
CA LEU A 632 19.82 -13.45 -1.95
C LEU A 632 20.04 -14.30 -3.21
N GLU A 633 19.40 -15.46 -3.27
CA GLU A 633 19.40 -16.33 -4.46
C GLU A 633 18.77 -15.62 -5.67
N TYR A 634 17.63 -14.97 -5.50
CA TYR A 634 16.94 -14.21 -6.57
C TYR A 634 17.79 -13.04 -7.07
N LEU A 635 18.44 -12.31 -6.16
CA LEU A 635 19.31 -11.18 -6.49
C LEU A 635 20.68 -11.63 -7.07
N GLY A 636 20.99 -12.93 -7.07
CA GLY A 636 22.25 -13.46 -7.55
C GLY A 636 23.46 -13.05 -6.69
N VAL A 637 23.23 -12.83 -5.39
CA VAL A 637 24.30 -12.44 -4.45
C VAL A 637 25.19 -13.64 -4.14
N ALA A 638 26.49 -13.48 -4.36
CA ALA A 638 27.46 -14.53 -4.02
C ALA A 638 27.55 -14.73 -2.49
N PRO A 639 27.67 -15.99 -2.01
CA PRO A 639 27.89 -16.27 -0.59
C PRO A 639 29.15 -15.59 -0.04
N ASP A 640 29.00 -14.86 1.07
CA ASP A 640 30.11 -14.16 1.76
C ASP A 640 30.64 -14.93 2.99
N ASP A 641 29.99 -16.06 3.38
CA ASP A 641 30.46 -17.06 4.33
C ASP A 641 30.36 -18.48 3.73
N PRO A 642 31.11 -18.77 2.64
CA PRO A 642 30.92 -19.97 1.82
C PRO A 642 31.22 -21.29 2.55
N PHE A 643 31.73 -21.25 3.76
CA PHE A 643 32.02 -22.41 4.61
C PHE A 643 31.09 -22.49 5.84
N GLY A 644 30.25 -21.50 6.06
CA GLY A 644 29.33 -21.37 7.20
C GLY A 644 28.05 -22.19 7.07
N PHE A 645 28.16 -23.48 6.67
CA PHE A 645 27.03 -24.40 6.54
C PHE A 645 26.81 -25.22 7.81
N PRO A 646 25.59 -25.78 8.02
CA PRO A 646 25.29 -26.61 9.19
C PRO A 646 26.05 -27.94 9.19
N GLN A 647 26.08 -28.58 10.36
CA GLN A 647 26.71 -29.90 10.50
C GLN A 647 26.04 -30.92 9.56
N GLY A 648 26.85 -31.66 8.80
CA GLY A 648 26.40 -32.66 7.81
C GLY A 648 26.32 -32.13 6.38
N ASP A 649 26.41 -30.82 6.16
CA ASP A 649 26.49 -30.23 4.81
C ASP A 649 27.94 -30.39 4.27
N PRO A 650 28.14 -30.90 3.04
CA PRO A 650 29.47 -31.11 2.47
C PRO A 650 30.27 -29.84 2.21
N ARG A 651 29.59 -28.67 2.16
CA ARG A 651 30.22 -27.37 1.97
C ARG A 651 30.79 -26.79 3.29
N ARG A 652 30.45 -27.40 4.42
CA ARG A 652 30.93 -26.96 5.72
C ARG A 652 32.41 -27.18 5.91
N ASP A 653 33.12 -26.11 6.28
CA ASP A 653 34.49 -26.19 6.77
C ASP A 653 34.61 -25.29 8.00
N ALA A 654 34.53 -25.89 9.20
CA ALA A 654 34.56 -25.19 10.47
C ALA A 654 35.90 -24.44 10.73
N GLU A 655 36.96 -24.87 10.03
CA GLU A 655 38.27 -24.22 10.09
C GLU A 655 38.34 -22.93 9.25
N LYS A 656 37.60 -22.88 8.15
CA LYS A 656 37.53 -21.72 7.26
C LYS A 656 36.36 -20.81 7.57
N ALA A 657 35.31 -21.28 8.25
CA ALA A 657 34.16 -20.48 8.66
C ALA A 657 34.54 -19.49 9.76
N ILE A 658 34.85 -18.25 9.41
CA ILE A 658 35.37 -17.20 10.31
C ILE A 658 34.42 -16.98 11.47
N TRP A 659 33.12 -16.85 11.19
CA TRP A 659 32.11 -16.55 12.22
C TRP A 659 31.82 -17.70 13.16
N MET A 660 32.07 -18.94 12.77
CA MET A 660 31.99 -20.10 13.68
C MET A 660 33.10 -20.06 14.71
N LYS A 661 34.32 -19.70 14.31
CA LYS A 661 35.44 -19.53 15.21
C LYS A 661 35.22 -18.37 16.21
N GLU A 662 34.78 -17.22 15.69
CA GLU A 662 34.46 -16.04 16.51
C GLU A 662 33.37 -16.34 17.56
N ALA A 663 32.28 -17.00 17.15
CA ALA A 663 31.18 -17.38 18.04
C ALA A 663 31.64 -18.39 19.13
N LYS A 664 32.52 -19.32 18.77
CA LYS A 664 33.12 -20.28 19.70
C LYS A 664 34.00 -19.57 20.74
N ALA A 665 34.88 -18.67 20.27
CA ALA A 665 35.76 -17.89 21.14
C ALA A 665 34.95 -17.02 22.14
N LEU A 666 33.87 -16.35 21.67
CA LEU A 666 32.99 -15.59 22.57
C LEU A 666 32.28 -16.49 23.59
N THR A 667 31.90 -17.70 23.18
CA THR A 667 31.26 -18.69 24.08
C THR A 667 32.22 -19.19 25.16
N GLU A 668 33.47 -19.41 24.83
CA GLU A 668 34.52 -19.82 25.77
C GLU A 668 34.81 -18.70 26.76
N LEU A 669 34.95 -17.46 26.27
CA LEU A 669 35.11 -16.29 27.13
C LEU A 669 33.91 -16.10 28.08
N TYR A 670 32.67 -16.29 27.58
CA TYR A 670 31.48 -16.22 28.41
C TYR A 670 31.49 -17.27 29.52
N LYS A 671 31.87 -18.52 29.21
CA LYS A 671 31.98 -19.61 30.20
C LYS A 671 33.01 -19.27 31.27
N SER A 672 34.18 -18.73 30.86
CA SER A 672 35.24 -18.36 31.83
C SER A 672 34.80 -17.26 32.83
N TRP A 673 33.81 -16.43 32.46
CA TRP A 673 33.30 -15.38 33.32
C TRP A 673 32.09 -15.78 34.18
N ASN A 674 31.36 -16.83 33.79
CA ASN A 674 30.06 -17.14 34.37
C ASN A 674 29.91 -18.60 34.89
N ASN A 675 30.92 -19.46 34.70
CA ASN A 675 30.88 -20.84 35.19
C ASN A 675 31.75 -21.00 36.47
N ASN A 676 31.52 -20.21 37.49
CA ASN A 676 32.06 -20.44 38.84
C ASN A 676 30.94 -20.89 39.77
#